data_d8600b2e990e31c521ed2d4a0f44720f
#
_entry.id   d8600b2e990e31c521ed2d4a0f44720f
#
_cell.length_a   1.000
_cell.length_b   1.000
_cell.length_c   1.000
_cell.angle_alpha   90.00
_cell.angle_beta   90.00
_cell.angle_gamma   90.00
#
_symmetry.space_group_name_H-M   'P 1'
#
loop_
_entity.id
_entity.type
_entity.pdbx_description
1 polymer ?
#
loop_
_entity_poly.entity_id
_entity_poly.type
_entity_poly.pdbx_seq_one_letter_code
_entity_poly.pdbx_strand_id
1 'polypeptide(L)'
;FIILFVLFCCGSLMFSAAFFTNNLANLDTLNDPWFPLLAIVFVSASTMNIWASERSNGTHELLFTLPGSDLDLQLGKFLAAVVVYTVSLVFTLVMPIALMCLGNPDLGQLFANYLGYWLFGVMLVATSMVGSQLTNNGTVALIISILLCAATVYFGNVAGWLGYLSWQSNGPIGQFKLFAGGEIPFSGVLLFVGFTVAFFYLGLALLGRRRWRGGLMGVHTTARFASLSAAALALTVIGVQSLPRVDATVEGIHSLGAETKSLLADLDREKPVYITAYISEQVPETFVQQKKLLLNLLDQFDAIGGAAVEKRVLMPEPYSEDARRAEDEFGIRSQMVTVPLPGGGLADIQMYLGFAVQCGPKEVVTPFIGPASPLEYELMRSIRTVSNAGRRKVGILKTDVELFGGFDMQTFAQKPRWAIAQELDQQYDIENVDPASDFPADIDCLLVPQGSSLEQEPMSRLQQWILAGNPTILFEDPDPLCAPGSAAADPKGGQQARMMGGGGPQKGNWNGLLAAIGVNAPTGKIVGDNSGASFPGARMPRGVVFVRENGMAQQAAISSGLQSVVAMFGGYVESSGKAGVTVEPLITSVRPGLIDRKDLFTQSFFGMQRQRDPLPRRHDGQLALAARVTSQPDEGQASGVNLVFVADLDLIGDQFFQIRASMMDPNIRFDNVTFALNCIDTLVGDESLINLRKRRPILRKLTRVEDEQRKFEVAWQAEKQTAEAAAQSSLGAAQQRLDDAVKQIEGDATLDPRAKQVKIVEVQQNEKRKFDLEKAQIEDRKKRRLEEAQHDRDAARNNIHDSY
;
A
#
# COMPACT_ATOMS: atom_id res chain seq x y z
N PHE A 1 -2.31 22.85 -34.03
CA PHE A 1 -3.14 21.95 -33.19
C PHE A 1 -2.30 20.91 -32.47
N ILE A 2 -1.40 20.17 -33.16
CA ILE A 2 -0.56 19.13 -32.52
C ILE A 2 0.19 19.68 -31.31
N ILE A 3 0.91 20.79 -31.50
CA ILE A 3 1.68 21.43 -30.41
C ILE A 3 0.78 21.83 -29.25
N LEU A 4 -0.38 22.41 -29.50
CA LEU A 4 -1.33 22.78 -28.46
C LEU A 4 -1.87 21.57 -27.72
N PHE A 5 -2.21 20.49 -28.43
CA PHE A 5 -2.66 19.24 -27.80
C PHE A 5 -1.61 18.69 -26.85
N VAL A 6 -0.37 18.59 -27.31
CA VAL A 6 0.77 18.12 -26.49
C VAL A 6 0.98 19.02 -25.27
N LEU A 7 1.00 20.35 -25.47
CA LEU A 7 1.18 21.32 -24.38
C LEU A 7 0.06 21.22 -23.35
N PHE A 8 -1.19 21.07 -23.77
CA PHE A 8 -2.31 20.94 -22.83
C PHE A 8 -2.28 19.60 -22.09
N CYS A 9 -1.91 18.49 -22.73
CA CYS A 9 -1.74 17.19 -22.07
C CYS A 9 -0.58 17.24 -21.05
N CYS A 10 0.57 17.76 -21.45
CA CYS A 10 1.70 17.96 -20.53
C CYS A 10 1.35 18.92 -19.39
N GLY A 11 0.69 20.03 -19.69
CA GLY A 11 0.26 21.02 -18.71
C GLY A 11 -0.75 20.44 -17.72
N SER A 12 -1.74 19.67 -18.18
CA SER A 12 -2.73 19.07 -17.28
C SER A 12 -2.13 18.04 -16.32
N LEU A 13 -1.05 17.37 -16.71
CA LEU A 13 -0.30 16.47 -15.84
C LEU A 13 0.61 17.27 -14.88
N MET A 14 1.48 18.10 -15.40
CA MET A 14 2.54 18.79 -14.65
C MET A 14 2.03 19.87 -13.71
N PHE A 15 0.98 20.63 -14.10
CA PHE A 15 0.40 21.68 -13.25
C PHE A 15 -0.73 21.18 -12.34
N SER A 16 -0.99 19.87 -12.34
CA SER A 16 -1.93 19.29 -11.38
C SER A 16 -1.29 19.22 -10.01
N ALA A 17 -1.87 19.92 -9.03
CA ALA A 17 -1.45 19.80 -7.63
C ALA A 17 -1.48 18.34 -7.15
N ALA A 18 -2.41 17.54 -7.65
CA ALA A 18 -2.54 16.12 -7.32
C ALA A 18 -1.34 15.27 -7.78
N PHE A 19 -0.71 15.59 -8.92
CA PHE A 19 0.45 14.84 -9.44
C PHE A 19 1.62 14.84 -8.44
N PHE A 20 2.04 16.01 -7.99
CA PHE A 20 3.15 16.12 -7.03
C PHE A 20 2.74 15.77 -5.59
N THR A 21 1.48 16.01 -5.22
CA THR A 21 0.99 15.68 -3.88
C THR A 21 0.89 14.16 -3.69
N ASN A 22 0.39 13.45 -4.69
CA ASN A 22 0.30 11.99 -4.67
C ASN A 22 1.67 11.32 -4.85
N ASN A 23 2.64 12.03 -5.45
CA ASN A 23 4.01 11.56 -5.68
C ASN A 23 4.06 10.19 -6.40
N LEU A 24 3.17 9.97 -7.37
CA LEU A 24 3.05 8.71 -8.11
C LEU A 24 3.49 8.87 -9.57
N ALA A 25 4.30 7.90 -10.05
CA ALA A 25 4.79 7.85 -11.42
C ALA A 25 3.77 7.18 -12.35
N ASN A 26 2.57 7.76 -12.48
CA ASN A 26 1.49 7.29 -13.34
C ASN A 26 0.81 8.44 -14.10
N LEU A 27 -0.14 8.10 -14.99
CA LEU A 27 -0.91 9.07 -15.77
C LEU A 27 -2.34 9.28 -15.26
N ASP A 28 -2.67 8.82 -14.05
CA ASP A 28 -4.04 8.83 -13.53
C ASP A 28 -4.65 10.23 -13.50
N THR A 29 -3.86 11.22 -13.16
CA THR A 29 -4.27 12.63 -13.14
C THR A 29 -4.65 13.16 -14.54
N LEU A 30 -4.01 12.64 -15.60
CA LEU A 30 -4.37 12.96 -16.98
C LEU A 30 -5.60 12.16 -17.44
N ASN A 31 -5.70 10.90 -17.03
CA ASN A 31 -6.74 9.98 -17.46
C ASN A 31 -8.15 10.42 -17.07
N ASP A 32 -8.32 11.03 -15.90
CA ASP A 32 -9.62 11.48 -15.38
C ASP A 32 -9.51 12.88 -14.74
N PRO A 33 -10.18 13.92 -15.23
CA PRO A 33 -11.06 13.95 -16.44
C PRO A 33 -10.38 14.48 -17.72
N TRP A 34 -9.08 14.85 -17.65
CA TRP A 34 -8.46 15.74 -18.65
C TRP A 34 -8.34 15.14 -20.04
N PHE A 35 -7.83 13.92 -20.18
CA PHE A 35 -7.60 13.35 -21.52
C PHE A 35 -8.87 13.20 -22.36
N PRO A 36 -10.01 12.66 -21.84
CA PRO A 36 -11.23 12.56 -22.61
C PRO A 36 -11.74 13.94 -23.07
N LEU A 37 -11.68 14.95 -22.19
CA LEU A 37 -12.10 16.32 -22.53
C LEU A 37 -11.21 16.94 -23.62
N LEU A 38 -9.90 16.82 -23.47
CA LEU A 38 -8.93 17.34 -24.45
C LEU A 38 -9.09 16.62 -25.78
N ALA A 39 -9.23 15.29 -25.79
CA ALA A 39 -9.42 14.52 -27.01
C ALA A 39 -10.70 14.92 -27.76
N ILE A 40 -11.83 15.12 -27.07
CA ILE A 40 -13.07 15.60 -27.67
C ILE A 40 -12.86 16.93 -28.40
N VAL A 41 -12.21 17.89 -27.73
CA VAL A 41 -11.99 19.24 -28.30
C VAL A 41 -11.00 19.19 -29.46
N PHE A 42 -9.83 18.57 -29.27
CA PHE A 42 -8.74 18.60 -30.25
C PHE A 42 -9.02 17.74 -31.49
N VAL A 43 -9.62 16.55 -31.28
CA VAL A 43 -10.03 15.72 -32.44
C VAL A 43 -11.11 16.45 -33.26
N SER A 44 -12.11 17.04 -32.58
CA SER A 44 -13.13 17.81 -33.26
C SER A 44 -12.55 19.01 -34.03
N ALA A 45 -11.59 19.72 -33.44
CA ALA A 45 -10.91 20.83 -34.07
C ALA A 45 -10.04 20.41 -35.29
N SER A 46 -9.37 19.24 -35.21
CA SER A 46 -8.57 18.74 -36.32
C SER A 46 -9.38 18.26 -37.50
N THR A 47 -10.61 17.81 -37.28
CA THR A 47 -11.49 17.23 -38.30
C THR A 47 -12.56 18.19 -38.81
N MET A 48 -12.82 19.33 -38.15
CA MET A 48 -13.91 20.26 -38.45
C MET A 48 -13.92 20.70 -39.93
N ASN A 49 -12.76 20.86 -40.56
CA ASN A 49 -12.68 21.35 -41.95
C ASN A 49 -12.55 20.24 -42.98
N ILE A 50 -12.50 18.96 -42.63
CA ILE A 50 -12.30 17.84 -43.58
C ILE A 50 -13.34 17.78 -44.66
N TRP A 51 -14.60 18.06 -44.33
CA TRP A 51 -15.73 18.13 -45.29
C TRP A 51 -16.34 19.50 -45.34
N ALA A 52 -16.39 20.26 -44.25
CA ALA A 52 -17.02 21.59 -44.23
C ALA A 52 -16.32 22.58 -45.17
N SER A 53 -15.00 22.58 -45.27
CA SER A 53 -14.28 23.42 -46.21
C SER A 53 -14.47 23.01 -47.68
N GLU A 54 -14.52 21.72 -47.96
CA GLU A 54 -14.80 21.23 -49.31
C GLU A 54 -16.21 21.68 -49.79
N ARG A 55 -17.18 21.67 -48.91
CA ARG A 55 -18.54 22.14 -49.18
C ARG A 55 -18.60 23.66 -49.35
N SER A 56 -17.90 24.41 -48.48
CA SER A 56 -17.90 25.87 -48.53
C SER A 56 -17.23 26.38 -49.84
N ASN A 57 -16.18 25.69 -50.31
CA ASN A 57 -15.45 26.04 -51.51
C ASN A 57 -16.02 25.43 -52.79
N GLY A 58 -17.07 24.57 -52.71
CA GLY A 58 -17.64 23.89 -53.87
C GLY A 58 -16.77 22.77 -54.44
N THR A 59 -15.59 22.50 -53.87
CA THR A 59 -14.63 21.47 -54.32
C THR A 59 -15.11 20.05 -54.12
N HIS A 60 -16.09 19.86 -53.26
CA HIS A 60 -16.72 18.54 -53.06
C HIS A 60 -17.35 17.97 -54.33
N GLU A 61 -17.89 18.82 -55.25
CA GLU A 61 -18.43 18.39 -56.55
C GLU A 61 -17.35 17.81 -57.44
N LEU A 62 -16.16 18.45 -57.48
CA LEU A 62 -15.00 17.96 -58.21
C LEU A 62 -14.50 16.62 -57.65
N LEU A 63 -14.46 16.47 -56.33
CA LEU A 63 -14.07 15.19 -55.71
C LEU A 63 -14.96 14.03 -56.13
N PHE A 64 -16.23 14.28 -56.36
CA PHE A 64 -17.21 13.28 -56.80
C PHE A 64 -17.20 12.99 -58.31
N THR A 65 -16.43 13.74 -59.09
CA THR A 65 -16.20 13.44 -60.55
C THR A 65 -14.96 12.58 -60.74
N LEU A 66 -14.13 12.40 -59.70
CA LEU A 66 -12.99 11.52 -59.78
C LEU A 66 -13.43 10.04 -59.92
N PRO A 67 -12.64 9.20 -60.61
CA PRO A 67 -12.92 7.79 -60.79
C PRO A 67 -12.60 7.04 -59.48
N GLY A 68 -13.50 7.11 -58.49
CA GLY A 68 -13.39 6.47 -57.18
C GLY A 68 -14.78 6.29 -56.56
N SER A 69 -14.91 5.38 -55.62
CA SER A 69 -16.15 5.18 -54.86
C SER A 69 -16.26 6.20 -53.70
N ASP A 70 -17.47 6.47 -53.22
CA ASP A 70 -17.68 7.29 -52.04
C ASP A 70 -16.95 6.69 -50.81
N LEU A 71 -16.76 5.37 -50.79
CA LEU A 71 -16.02 4.67 -49.76
C LEU A 71 -14.50 5.04 -49.81
N ASP A 72 -13.88 5.08 -51.01
CA ASP A 72 -12.48 5.42 -51.14
C ASP A 72 -12.18 6.85 -50.68
N LEU A 73 -13.09 7.78 -50.97
CA LEU A 73 -13.00 9.17 -50.55
C LEU A 73 -13.19 9.31 -49.03
N GLN A 74 -14.16 8.64 -48.46
CA GLN A 74 -14.42 8.68 -47.01
C GLN A 74 -13.26 8.02 -46.26
N LEU A 75 -12.77 6.84 -46.71
CA LEU A 75 -11.71 6.08 -46.11
C LEU A 75 -10.37 6.85 -46.17
N GLY A 76 -10.08 7.46 -47.36
CA GLY A 76 -8.88 8.25 -47.51
C GLY A 76 -8.81 9.44 -46.53
N LYS A 77 -9.89 10.20 -46.41
CA LYS A 77 -9.98 11.32 -45.45
C LYS A 77 -9.95 10.85 -43.99
N PHE A 78 -10.62 9.73 -43.68
CA PHE A 78 -10.60 9.12 -42.35
C PHE A 78 -9.20 8.68 -41.96
N LEU A 79 -8.52 7.92 -42.81
CA LEU A 79 -7.15 7.47 -42.56
C LEU A 79 -6.17 8.64 -42.40
N ALA A 80 -6.30 9.69 -43.24
CA ALA A 80 -5.51 10.90 -43.08
C ALA A 80 -5.70 11.56 -41.70
N ALA A 81 -6.95 11.66 -41.22
CA ALA A 81 -7.26 12.19 -39.89
C ALA A 81 -6.70 11.29 -38.76
N VAL A 82 -6.81 9.97 -38.92
CA VAL A 82 -6.23 9.00 -37.96
C VAL A 82 -4.70 9.13 -37.91
N VAL A 83 -4.02 9.30 -39.05
CA VAL A 83 -2.57 9.53 -39.08
C VAL A 83 -2.21 10.81 -38.34
N VAL A 84 -2.91 11.92 -38.58
CA VAL A 84 -2.67 13.18 -37.87
C VAL A 84 -2.88 13.02 -36.36
N TYR A 85 -3.90 12.31 -35.92
CA TYR A 85 -4.14 11.99 -34.53
C TYR A 85 -3.04 11.10 -33.95
N THR A 86 -2.65 10.06 -34.67
CA THR A 86 -1.55 9.15 -34.25
C THR A 86 -0.24 9.90 -34.09
N VAL A 87 0.13 10.78 -35.01
CA VAL A 87 1.30 11.63 -34.89
C VAL A 87 1.22 12.54 -33.66
N SER A 88 0.04 13.12 -33.42
CA SER A 88 -0.20 13.94 -32.22
C SER A 88 0.00 13.14 -30.94
N LEU A 89 -0.49 11.89 -30.91
CA LEU A 89 -0.32 10.99 -29.76
C LEU A 89 1.15 10.56 -29.56
N VAL A 90 1.90 10.34 -30.66
CA VAL A 90 3.34 10.02 -30.56
C VAL A 90 4.11 11.16 -29.90
N PHE A 91 3.79 12.41 -30.19
CA PHE A 91 4.45 13.55 -29.52
C PHE A 91 4.13 13.62 -28.01
N THR A 92 3.01 13.06 -27.53
CA THR A 92 2.73 12.99 -26.09
C THR A 92 3.56 11.93 -25.35
N LEU A 93 4.33 11.07 -26.05
CA LEU A 93 5.27 10.10 -25.44
C LEU A 93 6.36 10.79 -24.61
N VAL A 94 6.53 12.09 -24.74
CA VAL A 94 7.40 12.88 -23.86
C VAL A 94 6.99 12.69 -22.36
N MET A 95 5.69 12.48 -22.08
CA MET A 95 5.20 12.28 -20.72
C MET A 95 5.68 10.95 -20.10
N PRO A 96 5.46 9.77 -20.72
CA PRO A 96 6.08 8.54 -20.24
C PRO A 96 7.60 8.63 -20.08
N ILE A 97 8.30 9.29 -21.02
CA ILE A 97 9.74 9.48 -20.92
C ILE A 97 10.08 10.33 -19.70
N ALA A 98 9.36 11.41 -19.44
CA ALA A 98 9.52 12.21 -18.24
C ALA A 98 9.27 11.41 -16.96
N LEU A 99 8.20 10.57 -16.93
CA LEU A 99 7.92 9.68 -15.79
C LEU A 99 9.06 8.67 -15.55
N MET A 100 9.66 8.11 -16.62
CA MET A 100 10.84 7.23 -16.52
C MET A 100 12.07 7.96 -15.99
N CYS A 101 12.22 9.26 -16.28
CA CYS A 101 13.30 10.08 -15.73
C CYS A 101 13.09 10.45 -14.26
N LEU A 102 11.83 10.59 -13.84
CA LEU A 102 11.46 10.99 -12.47
C LEU A 102 11.31 9.81 -11.51
N GLY A 103 10.98 8.62 -12.04
CA GLY A 103 10.72 7.43 -11.25
C GLY A 103 10.75 6.15 -12.09
N ASN A 104 10.14 5.08 -11.58
CA ASN A 104 10.03 3.80 -12.27
C ASN A 104 8.56 3.44 -12.55
N PRO A 105 7.92 4.01 -13.60
CA PRO A 105 6.53 3.74 -13.93
C PRO A 105 6.30 2.31 -14.41
N ASP A 106 5.06 1.82 -14.34
CA ASP A 106 4.66 0.55 -14.93
C ASP A 106 4.56 0.69 -16.46
N LEU A 107 5.48 0.04 -17.19
CA LEU A 107 5.54 0.09 -18.64
C LEU A 107 4.35 -0.60 -19.29
N GLY A 108 3.85 -1.67 -18.69
CA GLY A 108 2.69 -2.40 -19.19
C GLY A 108 1.40 -1.58 -19.04
N GLN A 109 1.21 -0.93 -17.89
CA GLN A 109 0.11 0.01 -17.68
C GLN A 109 0.19 1.18 -18.69
N LEU A 110 1.37 1.76 -18.90
CA LEU A 110 1.56 2.83 -19.88
C LEU A 110 1.22 2.37 -21.30
N PHE A 111 1.61 1.16 -21.69
CA PHE A 111 1.26 0.58 -22.99
C PHE A 111 -0.25 0.42 -23.16
N ALA A 112 -0.92 -0.19 -22.19
CA ALA A 112 -2.39 -0.34 -22.21
C ALA A 112 -3.09 1.02 -22.30
N ASN A 113 -2.61 2.00 -21.55
CA ASN A 113 -3.12 3.36 -21.52
C ASN A 113 -3.02 4.04 -22.90
N TYR A 114 -1.86 3.98 -23.56
CA TYR A 114 -1.66 4.54 -24.92
C TYR A 114 -2.46 3.79 -25.99
N LEU A 115 -2.66 2.48 -25.85
CA LEU A 115 -3.56 1.72 -26.73
C LEU A 115 -5.01 2.20 -26.55
N GLY A 116 -5.45 2.42 -25.32
CA GLY A 116 -6.74 3.02 -24.98
C GLY A 116 -6.89 4.42 -25.57
N TYR A 117 -5.89 5.28 -25.44
CA TYR A 117 -5.86 6.61 -26.05
C TYR A 117 -6.05 6.53 -27.56
N TRP A 118 -5.34 5.62 -28.22
CA TRP A 118 -5.41 5.48 -29.67
C TRP A 118 -6.77 4.98 -30.14
N LEU A 119 -7.32 3.92 -29.55
CA LEU A 119 -8.64 3.38 -29.91
C LEU A 119 -9.76 4.39 -29.65
N PHE A 120 -9.72 5.04 -28.49
CA PHE A 120 -10.68 6.07 -28.11
C PHE A 120 -10.65 7.25 -29.11
N GLY A 121 -9.46 7.72 -29.46
CA GLY A 121 -9.33 8.82 -30.42
C GLY A 121 -9.74 8.46 -31.83
N VAL A 122 -9.48 7.24 -32.34
CA VAL A 122 -9.96 6.74 -33.64
C VAL A 122 -11.49 6.73 -33.68
N MET A 123 -12.15 6.33 -32.59
CA MET A 123 -13.62 6.43 -32.46
C MET A 123 -14.07 7.90 -32.56
N LEU A 124 -13.38 8.81 -31.85
CA LEU A 124 -13.70 10.25 -31.90
C LEU A 124 -13.50 10.84 -33.30
N VAL A 125 -12.45 10.44 -34.03
CA VAL A 125 -12.23 10.87 -35.44
C VAL A 125 -13.40 10.49 -36.30
N ALA A 126 -13.89 9.24 -36.23
CA ALA A 126 -15.05 8.80 -37.00
C ALA A 126 -16.30 9.59 -36.64
N THR A 127 -16.54 9.83 -35.35
CA THR A 127 -17.69 10.57 -34.82
C THR A 127 -17.65 12.05 -35.27
N SER A 128 -16.52 12.71 -35.11
CA SER A 128 -16.38 14.14 -35.43
C SER A 128 -16.42 14.43 -36.93
N MET A 129 -15.97 13.51 -37.80
CA MET A 129 -16.12 13.62 -39.25
C MET A 129 -17.58 13.71 -39.66
N VAL A 130 -18.52 13.05 -38.98
CA VAL A 130 -19.93 13.18 -39.21
C VAL A 130 -20.39 14.63 -38.94
N GLY A 131 -19.93 15.26 -37.89
CA GLY A 131 -20.21 16.68 -37.59
C GLY A 131 -19.76 17.61 -38.73
N SER A 132 -18.54 17.36 -39.27
CA SER A 132 -18.03 18.12 -40.43
C SER A 132 -18.84 17.93 -41.72
N GLN A 133 -19.54 16.82 -41.86
CA GLN A 133 -20.41 16.56 -43.03
C GLN A 133 -21.81 17.23 -42.92
N LEU A 134 -22.22 17.64 -41.74
CA LEU A 134 -23.57 18.19 -41.56
C LEU A 134 -23.71 19.67 -41.91
N THR A 135 -22.58 20.39 -42.02
CA THR A 135 -22.57 21.84 -42.26
C THR A 135 -21.50 22.27 -43.27
N ASN A 136 -21.66 23.48 -43.84
CA ASN A 136 -20.68 24.10 -44.75
C ASN A 136 -19.77 25.08 -43.99
N ASN A 137 -20.01 25.35 -42.70
CA ASN A 137 -19.24 26.26 -41.90
C ASN A 137 -18.37 25.51 -40.89
N GLY A 138 -17.03 25.71 -40.94
CA GLY A 138 -16.09 25.02 -40.09
C GLY A 138 -16.32 25.24 -38.58
N THR A 139 -16.70 26.46 -38.17
CA THR A 139 -16.99 26.77 -36.75
C THR A 139 -18.24 26.03 -36.25
N VAL A 140 -19.28 25.99 -37.07
CA VAL A 140 -20.51 25.22 -36.76
C VAL A 140 -20.22 23.73 -36.75
N ALA A 141 -19.35 23.26 -37.67
CA ALA A 141 -18.89 21.88 -37.73
C ALA A 141 -18.15 21.50 -36.41
N LEU A 142 -17.30 22.39 -35.90
CA LEU A 142 -16.59 22.18 -34.62
C LEU A 142 -17.59 21.96 -33.47
N ILE A 143 -18.58 22.85 -33.32
CA ILE A 143 -19.58 22.78 -32.24
C ILE A 143 -20.38 21.47 -32.33
N ILE A 144 -20.84 21.12 -33.54
CA ILE A 144 -21.61 19.88 -33.79
C ILE A 144 -20.73 18.66 -33.48
N SER A 145 -19.47 18.66 -33.89
CA SER A 145 -18.51 17.58 -33.64
C SER A 145 -18.25 17.38 -32.15
N ILE A 146 -18.04 18.48 -31.40
CA ILE A 146 -17.86 18.43 -29.93
C ILE A 146 -19.12 17.84 -29.27
N LEU A 147 -20.31 18.28 -29.63
CA LEU A 147 -21.55 17.77 -29.06
C LEU A 147 -21.75 16.28 -29.37
N LEU A 148 -21.50 15.85 -30.60
CA LEU A 148 -21.60 14.43 -31.01
C LEU A 148 -20.60 13.57 -30.28
N CYS A 149 -19.34 14.02 -30.18
CA CYS A 149 -18.29 13.33 -29.47
C CYS A 149 -18.60 13.24 -27.96
N ALA A 150 -19.02 14.33 -27.34
CA ALA A 150 -19.43 14.34 -25.94
C ALA A 150 -20.63 13.42 -25.67
N ALA A 151 -21.66 13.45 -26.54
CA ALA A 151 -22.80 12.56 -26.45
C ALA A 151 -22.38 11.08 -26.56
N THR A 152 -21.46 10.76 -27.48
CA THR A 152 -20.95 9.39 -27.67
C THR A 152 -20.12 8.93 -26.45
N VAL A 153 -19.29 9.80 -25.90
CA VAL A 153 -18.39 9.46 -24.78
C VAL A 153 -19.16 9.30 -23.47
N TYR A 154 -20.07 10.22 -23.17
CA TYR A 154 -20.76 10.29 -21.89
C TYR A 154 -22.14 9.63 -21.85
N PHE A 155 -22.60 8.95 -22.94
CA PHE A 155 -23.94 8.35 -22.96
C PHE A 155 -24.13 7.32 -21.82
N GLY A 156 -23.06 6.57 -21.46
CA GLY A 156 -23.11 5.60 -20.40
C GLY A 156 -23.33 6.25 -19.03
N ASN A 157 -22.71 7.42 -18.78
CA ASN A 157 -22.93 8.19 -17.57
C ASN A 157 -24.35 8.72 -17.47
N VAL A 158 -24.90 9.21 -18.60
CA VAL A 158 -26.31 9.67 -18.68
C VAL A 158 -27.28 8.52 -18.45
N ALA A 159 -27.01 7.35 -19.03
CA ALA A 159 -27.82 6.15 -18.79
C ALA A 159 -27.76 5.68 -17.34
N GLY A 160 -26.55 5.74 -16.70
CA GLY A 160 -26.37 5.48 -15.26
C GLY A 160 -27.19 6.43 -14.39
N TRP A 161 -27.23 7.71 -14.77
CA TRP A 161 -28.04 8.74 -14.08
C TRP A 161 -29.56 8.50 -14.18
N LEU A 162 -29.96 7.84 -15.25
CA LEU A 162 -31.37 7.41 -15.47
C LEU A 162 -31.71 6.07 -14.79
N GLY A 163 -30.79 5.50 -13.95
CA GLY A 163 -31.00 4.27 -13.21
C GLY A 163 -30.43 3.00 -13.86
N TYR A 164 -29.81 3.09 -15.04
CA TYR A 164 -29.17 1.97 -15.72
C TYR A 164 -27.67 1.89 -15.37
N LEU A 165 -27.36 1.60 -14.10
CA LEU A 165 -25.98 1.62 -13.54
C LEU A 165 -24.98 0.75 -14.31
N SER A 166 -25.41 -0.39 -14.86
CA SER A 166 -24.54 -1.27 -15.67
C SER A 166 -23.96 -0.58 -16.92
N TRP A 167 -24.61 0.42 -17.46
CA TRP A 167 -24.14 1.15 -18.64
C TRP A 167 -23.04 2.17 -18.31
N GLN A 168 -22.95 2.64 -17.08
CA GLN A 168 -21.88 3.54 -16.65
C GLN A 168 -20.50 2.88 -16.77
N SER A 169 -20.38 1.61 -16.36
CA SER A 169 -19.14 0.85 -16.45
C SER A 169 -18.85 0.29 -17.86
N ASN A 170 -19.92 -0.01 -18.63
CA ASN A 170 -19.78 -0.61 -19.96
C ASN A 170 -19.75 0.43 -21.10
N GLY A 171 -19.98 1.71 -20.81
CA GLY A 171 -19.86 2.82 -21.76
C GLY A 171 -18.40 3.16 -22.11
N PRO A 172 -18.17 4.06 -23.11
CA PRO A 172 -16.84 4.40 -23.58
C PRO A 172 -15.88 4.90 -22.49
N ILE A 173 -16.36 5.73 -21.56
CA ILE A 173 -15.55 6.18 -20.40
C ILE A 173 -15.23 5.02 -19.47
N GLY A 174 -16.20 4.14 -19.19
CA GLY A 174 -15.96 2.97 -18.33
C GLY A 174 -14.91 2.03 -18.91
N GLN A 175 -15.02 1.72 -20.22
CA GLN A 175 -14.02 0.90 -20.90
C GLN A 175 -12.65 1.61 -21.00
N PHE A 176 -12.64 2.92 -21.27
CA PHE A 176 -11.40 3.71 -21.26
C PHE A 176 -10.67 3.64 -19.91
N LYS A 177 -11.39 3.72 -18.78
CA LYS A 177 -10.80 3.59 -17.43
C LYS A 177 -10.15 2.23 -17.18
N LEU A 178 -10.61 1.16 -17.84
CA LEU A 178 -9.95 -0.15 -17.76
C LEU A 178 -8.59 -0.12 -18.45
N PHE A 179 -8.50 0.46 -19.65
CA PHE A 179 -7.20 0.65 -20.33
C PHE A 179 -6.25 1.53 -19.50
N ALA A 180 -6.77 2.59 -18.87
CA ALA A 180 -5.99 3.45 -17.98
C ALA A 180 -5.45 2.70 -16.75
N GLY A 181 -6.19 1.72 -16.26
CA GLY A 181 -5.77 0.83 -15.16
C GLY A 181 -4.74 -0.24 -15.55
N GLY A 182 -4.42 -0.40 -16.85
CA GLY A 182 -3.50 -1.43 -17.33
C GLY A 182 -4.18 -2.72 -17.81
N GLU A 183 -5.51 -2.78 -17.82
CA GLU A 183 -6.26 -3.87 -18.44
C GLU A 183 -6.50 -3.61 -19.93
N ILE A 184 -6.38 -4.61 -20.76
CA ILE A 184 -6.77 -4.57 -22.17
C ILE A 184 -8.02 -5.46 -22.35
N PRO A 185 -9.24 -4.90 -22.14
CA PRO A 185 -10.47 -5.66 -22.28
C PRO A 185 -10.82 -5.80 -23.78
N PHE A 186 -11.00 -7.01 -24.26
CA PHE A 186 -11.50 -7.23 -25.63
C PHE A 186 -12.86 -6.60 -25.86
N SER A 187 -13.70 -6.51 -24.83
CA SER A 187 -14.97 -5.81 -24.88
C SER A 187 -14.81 -4.31 -25.21
N GLY A 188 -13.80 -3.66 -24.61
CA GLY A 188 -13.47 -2.26 -24.90
C GLY A 188 -12.95 -2.04 -26.33
N VAL A 189 -12.13 -2.97 -26.85
CA VAL A 189 -11.70 -2.93 -28.25
C VAL A 189 -12.91 -3.06 -29.18
N LEU A 190 -13.82 -4.00 -28.93
CA LEU A 190 -15.05 -4.17 -29.72
C LEU A 190 -15.94 -2.93 -29.66
N LEU A 191 -16.06 -2.29 -28.50
CA LEU A 191 -16.82 -1.05 -28.36
C LEU A 191 -16.25 0.07 -29.24
N PHE A 192 -14.96 0.37 -29.09
CA PHE A 192 -14.32 1.46 -29.83
C PHE A 192 -14.32 1.21 -31.35
N VAL A 193 -13.99 0.00 -31.78
CA VAL A 193 -14.03 -0.39 -33.19
C VAL A 193 -15.48 -0.39 -33.72
N GLY A 194 -16.43 -0.93 -32.95
CA GLY A 194 -17.84 -0.98 -33.33
C GLY A 194 -18.42 0.42 -33.53
N PHE A 195 -18.19 1.35 -32.62
CA PHE A 195 -18.63 2.75 -32.81
C PHE A 195 -17.90 3.42 -33.96
N THR A 196 -16.59 3.16 -34.14
CA THR A 196 -15.83 3.67 -35.31
C THR A 196 -16.50 3.24 -36.61
N VAL A 197 -16.86 1.96 -36.74
CA VAL A 197 -17.55 1.41 -37.92
C VAL A 197 -18.96 2.02 -38.10
N ALA A 198 -19.72 2.15 -37.01
CA ALA A 198 -21.04 2.73 -37.03
C ALA A 198 -21.02 4.20 -37.51
N PHE A 199 -20.15 5.03 -36.93
CA PHE A 199 -20.05 6.44 -37.31
C PHE A 199 -19.42 6.61 -38.70
N PHE A 200 -18.44 5.76 -39.07
CA PHE A 200 -17.89 5.73 -40.44
C PHE A 200 -19.01 5.40 -41.48
N TYR A 201 -19.84 4.39 -41.17
CA TYR A 201 -21.00 4.05 -41.99
C TYR A 201 -21.99 5.22 -42.08
N LEU A 202 -22.28 5.90 -40.97
CA LEU A 202 -23.17 7.07 -40.99
C LEU A 202 -22.60 8.18 -41.88
N GLY A 203 -21.31 8.45 -41.80
CA GLY A 203 -20.60 9.40 -42.64
C GLY A 203 -20.69 9.02 -44.13
N LEU A 204 -20.48 7.74 -44.47
CA LEU A 204 -20.60 7.23 -45.83
C LEU A 204 -22.04 7.38 -46.37
N ALA A 205 -23.06 7.10 -45.53
CA ALA A 205 -24.44 7.23 -45.87
C ALA A 205 -24.88 8.70 -46.11
N LEU A 206 -24.30 9.64 -45.30
CA LEU A 206 -24.52 11.07 -45.49
C LEU A 206 -23.91 11.59 -46.80
N LEU A 207 -22.75 11.07 -47.21
CA LEU A 207 -22.16 11.36 -48.54
C LEU A 207 -23.08 10.85 -49.67
N GLY A 208 -23.68 9.66 -49.53
CA GLY A 208 -24.59 9.07 -50.45
C GLY A 208 -25.96 9.77 -50.54
N ARG A 209 -26.28 10.69 -49.61
CA ARG A 209 -27.59 11.39 -49.52
C ARG A 209 -28.03 12.06 -50.83
N ARG A 210 -27.08 12.53 -51.60
CA ARG A 210 -27.33 13.12 -52.93
C ARG A 210 -28.00 12.16 -53.93
N ARG A 211 -27.82 10.86 -53.74
CA ARG A 211 -28.38 9.79 -54.58
C ARG A 211 -29.76 9.29 -54.09
N TRP A 212 -30.24 9.83 -52.96
CA TRP A 212 -31.50 9.39 -52.40
C TRP A 212 -32.69 9.89 -53.25
N ARG A 213 -33.50 8.96 -53.70
CA ARG A 213 -34.70 9.26 -54.52
C ARG A 213 -35.93 9.71 -53.73
N GLY A 214 -35.75 10.17 -52.48
CA GLY A 214 -36.85 10.51 -51.59
C GLY A 214 -37.46 9.30 -50.87
N GLY A 215 -38.53 9.48 -50.11
CA GLY A 215 -39.22 8.44 -49.36
C GLY A 215 -38.51 8.00 -48.08
N LEU A 216 -38.56 6.72 -47.74
CA LEU A 216 -38.09 6.15 -46.45
C LEU A 216 -36.59 5.95 -46.36
N MET A 217 -35.79 6.39 -47.37
CA MET A 217 -34.32 6.13 -47.39
C MET A 217 -33.60 6.71 -46.17
N GLY A 218 -33.99 7.88 -45.69
CA GLY A 218 -33.48 8.47 -44.45
C GLY A 218 -33.79 7.61 -43.23
N VAL A 219 -34.98 7.07 -43.14
CA VAL A 219 -35.39 6.16 -42.04
C VAL A 219 -34.59 4.87 -42.08
N HIS A 220 -34.39 4.28 -43.26
CA HIS A 220 -33.55 3.07 -43.40
C HIS A 220 -32.09 3.32 -42.99
N THR A 221 -31.53 4.48 -43.31
CA THR A 221 -30.13 4.82 -42.92
C THR A 221 -30.02 5.03 -41.43
N THR A 222 -30.93 5.75 -40.81
CA THR A 222 -30.95 5.93 -39.36
C THR A 222 -31.19 4.60 -38.64
N ALA A 223 -32.08 3.75 -39.14
CA ALA A 223 -32.33 2.42 -38.59
C ALA A 223 -31.08 1.53 -38.68
N ARG A 224 -30.33 1.54 -39.77
CA ARG A 224 -29.07 0.79 -39.92
C ARG A 224 -27.97 1.33 -38.98
N PHE A 225 -27.81 2.65 -38.85
CA PHE A 225 -26.91 3.23 -37.90
C PHE A 225 -27.27 2.85 -36.48
N ALA A 226 -28.51 2.95 -36.08
CA ALA A 226 -29.02 2.57 -34.78
C ALA A 226 -28.76 1.08 -34.50
N SER A 227 -29.00 0.20 -35.50
CA SER A 227 -28.76 -1.23 -35.36
C SER A 227 -27.27 -1.57 -35.23
N LEU A 228 -26.38 -0.89 -35.97
CA LEU A 228 -24.93 -1.06 -35.85
C LEU A 228 -24.42 -0.59 -34.46
N SER A 229 -24.92 0.55 -33.99
CA SER A 229 -24.56 1.05 -32.66
C SER A 229 -25.09 0.11 -31.57
N ALA A 230 -26.34 -0.36 -31.70
CA ALA A 230 -26.91 -1.34 -30.77
C ALA A 230 -26.17 -2.68 -30.81
N ALA A 231 -25.73 -3.14 -31.98
CA ALA A 231 -24.89 -4.34 -32.11
C ALA A 231 -23.51 -4.16 -31.43
N ALA A 232 -22.86 -3.02 -31.59
CA ALA A 232 -21.61 -2.72 -30.94
C ALA A 232 -21.76 -2.76 -29.39
N LEU A 233 -22.84 -2.15 -28.86
CA LEU A 233 -23.13 -2.19 -27.43
C LEU A 233 -23.47 -3.60 -26.93
N ALA A 234 -24.29 -4.36 -27.69
CA ALA A 234 -24.63 -5.74 -27.34
C ALA A 234 -23.37 -6.65 -27.32
N LEU A 235 -22.49 -6.51 -28.33
CA LEU A 235 -21.21 -7.24 -28.37
C LEU A 235 -20.30 -6.85 -27.19
N THR A 236 -20.34 -5.60 -26.77
CA THR A 236 -19.57 -5.18 -25.57
C THR A 236 -20.12 -5.83 -24.32
N VAL A 237 -21.43 -5.83 -24.10
CA VAL A 237 -22.06 -6.45 -22.93
C VAL A 237 -21.79 -7.96 -22.89
N ILE A 238 -21.94 -8.65 -24.03
CA ILE A 238 -21.59 -10.08 -24.16
C ILE A 238 -20.10 -10.28 -23.94
N GLY A 239 -19.27 -9.40 -24.50
CA GLY A 239 -17.82 -9.46 -24.37
C GLY A 239 -17.31 -9.26 -22.94
N VAL A 240 -17.97 -8.44 -22.14
CA VAL A 240 -17.63 -8.27 -20.72
C VAL A 240 -17.76 -9.59 -19.95
N GLN A 241 -18.75 -10.41 -20.33
CA GLN A 241 -19.03 -11.69 -19.67
C GLN A 241 -18.23 -12.87 -20.25
N SER A 242 -17.90 -12.84 -21.54
CA SER A 242 -17.42 -14.04 -22.24
C SER A 242 -16.03 -13.91 -22.85
N LEU A 243 -15.50 -12.68 -23.01
CA LEU A 243 -14.20 -12.48 -23.66
C LEU A 243 -13.07 -12.25 -22.63
N PRO A 244 -11.85 -12.74 -22.97
CA PRO A 244 -10.70 -12.57 -22.09
C PRO A 244 -10.31 -11.11 -21.93
N ARG A 245 -9.74 -10.80 -20.78
CA ARG A 245 -9.04 -9.55 -20.49
C ARG A 245 -7.56 -9.85 -20.40
N VAL A 246 -6.73 -9.05 -21.03
CA VAL A 246 -5.28 -9.17 -20.93
C VAL A 246 -4.83 -8.16 -19.89
N ASP A 247 -4.21 -8.66 -18.84
CA ASP A 247 -3.54 -7.85 -17.84
C ASP A 247 -2.15 -7.48 -18.37
N ALA A 248 -1.93 -6.21 -18.62
CA ALA A 248 -0.66 -5.70 -19.08
C ALA A 248 0.22 -5.18 -17.93
N THR A 249 -0.30 -5.10 -16.69
CA THR A 249 0.47 -4.62 -15.54
C THR A 249 1.64 -5.56 -15.23
N VAL A 250 2.76 -5.00 -14.78
CA VAL A 250 3.96 -5.78 -14.43
C VAL A 250 3.67 -6.74 -13.28
N GLU A 251 2.84 -6.32 -12.32
CA GLU A 251 2.44 -7.13 -11.16
C GLU A 251 1.32 -8.13 -11.46
N GLY A 252 0.68 -8.04 -12.62
CA GLY A 252 -0.43 -8.91 -13.02
C GLY A 252 -1.65 -8.82 -12.09
N ILE A 253 -2.01 -7.61 -11.65
CA ILE A 253 -2.99 -7.36 -10.59
C ILE A 253 -4.41 -7.77 -10.99
N HIS A 254 -4.71 -7.73 -12.27
CA HIS A 254 -6.04 -7.97 -12.83
C HIS A 254 -6.24 -9.40 -13.36
N SER A 255 -5.21 -10.26 -13.25
CA SER A 255 -5.26 -11.67 -13.65
C SER A 255 -4.99 -12.59 -12.46
N LEU A 256 -5.48 -13.82 -12.45
CA LEU A 256 -5.16 -14.79 -11.41
C LEU A 256 -3.69 -15.22 -11.50
N GLY A 257 -3.04 -15.39 -10.34
CA GLY A 257 -1.70 -15.95 -10.22
C GLY A 257 -1.59 -17.35 -10.81
N ALA A 258 -0.39 -17.72 -11.22
CA ALA A 258 -0.13 -19.08 -11.66
C ALA A 258 -0.38 -20.09 -10.52
N GLU A 259 0.00 -19.69 -9.31
CA GLU A 259 -0.21 -20.46 -8.08
C GLU A 259 -1.71 -20.65 -7.78
N THR A 260 -2.52 -19.57 -7.90
CA THR A 260 -3.98 -19.67 -7.73
C THR A 260 -4.59 -20.66 -8.74
N LYS A 261 -4.17 -20.58 -10.01
CA LYS A 261 -4.67 -21.46 -11.05
C LYS A 261 -4.31 -22.93 -10.78
N SER A 262 -3.09 -23.20 -10.34
CA SER A 262 -2.67 -24.55 -9.98
C SER A 262 -3.43 -25.09 -8.77
N LEU A 263 -3.56 -24.27 -7.71
CA LEU A 263 -4.28 -24.66 -6.49
C LEU A 263 -5.78 -24.91 -6.75
N LEU A 264 -6.42 -24.09 -7.61
CA LEU A 264 -7.83 -24.33 -8.00
C LEU A 264 -8.01 -25.58 -8.86
N ALA A 265 -7.03 -25.90 -9.71
CA ALA A 265 -7.06 -27.11 -10.54
C ALA A 265 -6.88 -28.41 -9.72
N ASP A 266 -6.17 -28.32 -8.59
CA ASP A 266 -5.91 -29.43 -7.67
C ASP A 266 -7.05 -29.68 -6.66
N LEU A 267 -8.12 -28.85 -6.67
CA LEU A 267 -9.26 -29.05 -5.77
C LEU A 267 -10.05 -30.31 -6.10
N ASP A 268 -10.50 -30.99 -5.03
CA ASP A 268 -11.29 -32.20 -5.13
C ASP A 268 -12.73 -31.88 -5.62
N ARG A 269 -13.09 -32.42 -6.79
CA ARG A 269 -14.41 -32.25 -7.38
C ARG A 269 -15.53 -32.96 -6.64
N GLU A 270 -15.18 -33.92 -5.79
CA GLU A 270 -16.18 -34.63 -4.96
C GLU A 270 -16.57 -33.83 -3.72
N LYS A 271 -15.77 -32.83 -3.35
CA LYS A 271 -16.00 -31.92 -2.20
C LYS A 271 -15.99 -30.47 -2.65
N PRO A 272 -17.06 -30.00 -3.29
CA PRO A 272 -17.09 -28.64 -3.82
C PRO A 272 -16.99 -27.59 -2.71
N VAL A 273 -16.28 -26.51 -3.00
CA VAL A 273 -16.15 -25.34 -2.15
C VAL A 273 -17.20 -24.32 -2.55
N TYR A 274 -18.00 -23.91 -1.59
CA TYR A 274 -19.04 -22.88 -1.76
C TYR A 274 -18.52 -21.53 -1.29
N ILE A 275 -18.55 -20.54 -2.17
CA ILE A 275 -18.16 -19.16 -1.84
C ILE A 275 -19.40 -18.29 -1.85
N THR A 276 -19.87 -17.86 -0.68
CA THR A 276 -21.04 -16.96 -0.55
C THR A 276 -20.53 -15.56 -0.25
N ALA A 277 -20.70 -14.62 -1.19
CA ALA A 277 -20.30 -13.23 -1.03
C ALA A 277 -21.54 -12.35 -0.74
N TYR A 278 -21.43 -11.52 0.28
CA TYR A 278 -22.43 -10.54 0.70
C TYR A 278 -21.94 -9.14 0.35
N ILE A 279 -22.53 -8.52 -0.68
CA ILE A 279 -22.03 -7.29 -1.28
C ILE A 279 -23.21 -6.33 -1.45
N SER A 280 -23.19 -5.18 -0.78
CA SER A 280 -24.22 -4.15 -0.97
C SER A 280 -24.29 -3.66 -2.42
N GLU A 281 -25.49 -3.39 -2.92
CA GLU A 281 -25.70 -2.88 -4.27
C GLU A 281 -25.01 -1.51 -4.46
N GLN A 282 -25.15 -0.64 -3.47
CA GLN A 282 -24.47 0.65 -3.44
C GLN A 282 -23.34 0.61 -2.42
N VAL A 283 -22.14 0.99 -2.85
CA VAL A 283 -20.95 1.11 -2.02
C VAL A 283 -20.32 2.48 -2.21
N PRO A 284 -19.67 3.06 -1.19
CA PRO A 284 -18.90 4.29 -1.30
C PRO A 284 -17.87 4.23 -2.42
N GLU A 285 -17.50 5.38 -3.00
CA GLU A 285 -16.56 5.47 -4.12
C GLU A 285 -15.23 4.78 -3.84
N THR A 286 -14.74 4.87 -2.62
CA THR A 286 -13.53 4.21 -2.13
C THR A 286 -13.57 2.68 -2.20
N PHE A 287 -14.76 2.06 -2.20
CA PHE A 287 -14.96 0.60 -2.24
C PHE A 287 -15.45 0.08 -3.59
N VAL A 288 -15.77 0.96 -4.55
CA VAL A 288 -16.26 0.55 -5.88
C VAL A 288 -15.25 -0.34 -6.59
N GLN A 289 -13.97 -0.02 -6.47
CA GLN A 289 -12.91 -0.80 -7.11
C GLN A 289 -12.76 -2.18 -6.45
N GLN A 290 -12.82 -2.26 -5.12
CA GLN A 290 -12.76 -3.52 -4.38
C GLN A 290 -13.97 -4.42 -4.68
N LYS A 291 -15.18 -3.84 -4.74
CA LYS A 291 -16.38 -4.58 -5.16
C LYS A 291 -16.21 -5.19 -6.54
N LYS A 292 -15.73 -4.40 -7.53
CA LYS A 292 -15.50 -4.89 -8.90
C LYS A 292 -14.43 -5.98 -8.93
N LEU A 293 -13.34 -5.80 -8.20
CA LEU A 293 -12.26 -6.78 -8.12
C LEU A 293 -12.77 -8.09 -7.51
N LEU A 294 -13.53 -8.02 -6.41
CA LEU A 294 -14.12 -9.21 -5.77
C LEU A 294 -15.03 -9.96 -6.75
N LEU A 295 -15.94 -9.28 -7.41
CA LEU A 295 -16.85 -9.91 -8.38
C LEU A 295 -16.08 -10.56 -9.53
N ASN A 296 -15.08 -9.88 -10.07
CA ASN A 296 -14.23 -10.43 -11.13
C ASN A 296 -13.44 -11.66 -10.68
N LEU A 297 -12.88 -11.63 -9.47
CA LEU A 297 -12.16 -12.77 -8.90
C LEU A 297 -13.09 -13.96 -8.72
N LEU A 298 -14.28 -13.74 -8.15
CA LEU A 298 -15.29 -14.80 -7.98
C LEU A 298 -15.69 -15.43 -9.33
N ASP A 299 -15.86 -14.61 -10.39
CA ASP A 299 -16.13 -15.09 -11.74
C ASP A 299 -14.99 -15.95 -12.29
N GLN A 300 -13.73 -15.56 -12.06
CA GLN A 300 -12.56 -16.31 -12.50
C GLN A 300 -12.37 -17.59 -11.68
N PHE A 301 -12.61 -17.56 -10.36
CA PHE A 301 -12.53 -18.73 -9.50
C PHE A 301 -13.55 -19.80 -9.90
N ASP A 302 -14.81 -19.40 -10.16
CA ASP A 302 -15.88 -20.26 -10.65
C ASP A 302 -15.54 -20.87 -12.03
N ALA A 303 -15.04 -20.03 -12.96
CA ALA A 303 -14.68 -20.47 -14.30
C ALA A 303 -13.51 -21.48 -14.34
N ILE A 304 -12.49 -21.30 -13.47
CA ILE A 304 -11.30 -22.18 -13.42
C ILE A 304 -11.55 -23.39 -12.53
N GLY A 305 -12.18 -23.20 -11.37
CA GLY A 305 -12.52 -24.27 -10.43
C GLY A 305 -13.60 -25.20 -10.96
N GLY A 306 -14.48 -24.71 -11.86
CA GLY A 306 -15.54 -25.50 -12.47
C GLY A 306 -16.44 -26.15 -11.43
N ALA A 307 -16.58 -27.51 -11.49
CA ALA A 307 -17.41 -28.23 -10.53
C ALA A 307 -16.85 -28.28 -9.11
N ALA A 308 -15.60 -27.89 -8.88
CA ALA A 308 -14.98 -27.87 -7.54
C ALA A 308 -15.21 -26.55 -6.79
N VAL A 309 -15.64 -25.49 -7.45
CA VAL A 309 -15.92 -24.18 -6.83
C VAL A 309 -17.27 -23.68 -7.31
N GLU A 310 -18.14 -23.36 -6.36
CA GLU A 310 -19.46 -22.77 -6.64
C GLU A 310 -19.58 -21.42 -5.95
N LYS A 311 -19.85 -20.36 -6.72
CA LYS A 311 -20.04 -19.02 -6.18
C LYS A 311 -21.51 -18.67 -6.00
N ARG A 312 -21.80 -17.94 -4.95
CA ARG A 312 -23.09 -17.32 -4.70
C ARG A 312 -22.90 -15.85 -4.29
N VAL A 313 -23.46 -14.93 -5.03
CA VAL A 313 -23.40 -13.50 -4.71
C VAL A 313 -24.78 -13.03 -4.25
N LEU A 314 -24.84 -12.51 -3.04
CA LEU A 314 -26.04 -11.95 -2.43
C LEU A 314 -25.87 -10.45 -2.25
N MET A 315 -26.91 -9.69 -2.51
CA MET A 315 -26.92 -8.23 -2.35
C MET A 315 -27.88 -7.83 -1.24
N PRO A 316 -27.46 -7.96 0.04
CA PRO A 316 -28.35 -7.72 1.16
C PRO A 316 -28.70 -6.23 1.26
N GLU A 317 -29.98 -5.93 1.35
CA GLU A 317 -30.47 -4.64 1.82
C GLU A 317 -30.48 -4.61 3.34
N PRO A 318 -30.30 -3.47 4.00
CA PRO A 318 -30.40 -3.36 5.45
C PRO A 318 -31.76 -3.91 5.94
N TYR A 319 -31.70 -4.78 6.97
CA TYR A 319 -32.87 -5.45 7.59
C TYR A 319 -33.59 -6.51 6.71
N SER A 320 -33.05 -6.89 5.55
CA SER A 320 -33.57 -7.98 4.73
C SER A 320 -33.31 -9.36 5.36
N GLU A 321 -33.93 -10.41 4.79
CA GLU A 321 -33.69 -11.79 5.23
C GLU A 321 -32.25 -12.21 4.94
N ASP A 322 -31.68 -11.78 3.80
CA ASP A 322 -30.28 -12.04 3.43
C ASP A 322 -29.30 -11.33 4.38
N ALA A 323 -29.64 -10.11 4.86
CA ALA A 323 -28.87 -9.40 5.89
C ALA A 323 -28.87 -10.15 7.22
N ARG A 324 -30.00 -10.70 7.65
CA ARG A 324 -30.10 -11.52 8.87
C ARG A 324 -29.31 -12.80 8.73
N ARG A 325 -29.39 -13.49 7.60
CA ARG A 325 -28.55 -14.67 7.34
C ARG A 325 -27.07 -14.36 7.39
N ALA A 326 -26.64 -13.25 6.78
CA ALA A 326 -25.25 -12.81 6.82
C ALA A 326 -24.76 -12.63 8.26
N GLU A 327 -25.60 -12.05 9.13
CA GLU A 327 -25.25 -11.78 10.53
C GLU A 327 -25.38 -13.03 11.42
N ASP A 328 -26.49 -13.76 11.33
CA ASP A 328 -26.81 -14.87 12.22
C ASP A 328 -26.02 -16.15 11.89
N GLU A 329 -25.84 -16.47 10.59
CA GLU A 329 -25.15 -17.67 10.14
C GLU A 329 -23.63 -17.45 10.04
N PHE A 330 -23.19 -16.30 9.51
CA PHE A 330 -21.79 -16.05 9.17
C PHE A 330 -21.14 -14.94 10.01
N GLY A 331 -21.87 -14.24 10.85
CA GLY A 331 -21.32 -13.10 11.60
C GLY A 331 -20.87 -11.92 10.72
N ILE A 332 -21.28 -11.89 9.44
CA ILE A 332 -20.98 -10.79 8.51
C ILE A 332 -21.94 -9.64 8.81
N ARG A 333 -21.41 -8.63 9.50
CA ARG A 333 -22.18 -7.46 9.91
C ARG A 333 -21.96 -6.29 8.94
N SER A 334 -23.01 -5.47 8.79
CA SER A 334 -22.87 -4.22 8.08
C SER A 334 -21.88 -3.29 8.78
N GLN A 335 -21.04 -2.62 7.99
CA GLN A 335 -20.11 -1.61 8.48
C GLN A 335 -20.62 -0.22 8.13
N MET A 336 -20.51 0.70 9.10
CA MET A 336 -20.77 2.13 8.87
C MET A 336 -19.51 2.77 8.34
N VAL A 337 -19.57 3.32 7.13
CA VAL A 337 -18.46 4.01 6.49
C VAL A 337 -18.81 5.47 6.32
N THR A 338 -18.03 6.33 6.95
CA THR A 338 -18.20 7.79 6.83
C THR A 338 -17.54 8.27 5.54
N VAL A 339 -18.32 8.89 4.65
CA VAL A 339 -17.85 9.41 3.37
C VAL A 339 -18.11 10.92 3.27
N PRO A 340 -17.19 11.69 2.62
CA PRO A 340 -17.45 13.08 2.34
C PRO A 340 -18.52 13.23 1.25
N LEU A 341 -19.51 14.09 1.49
CA LEU A 341 -20.52 14.44 0.50
C LEU A 341 -20.00 15.53 -0.46
N PRO A 342 -20.45 15.54 -1.72
CA PRO A 342 -20.19 16.63 -2.67
C PRO A 342 -20.87 17.92 -2.22
N GLY A 343 -20.31 18.64 -1.26
CA GLY A 343 -20.88 19.84 -0.64
C GLY A 343 -20.33 20.12 0.74
N GLY A 344 -19.37 19.31 1.21
CA GLY A 344 -18.61 19.56 2.45
C GLY A 344 -19.23 18.99 3.73
N GLY A 345 -20.19 18.05 3.62
CA GLY A 345 -20.70 17.28 4.76
C GLY A 345 -20.10 15.87 4.80
N LEU A 346 -20.30 15.16 5.93
CA LEU A 346 -20.02 13.74 6.08
C LEU A 346 -21.33 12.98 6.12
N ALA A 347 -21.41 11.81 5.45
CA ALA A 347 -22.52 10.88 5.56
C ALA A 347 -22.03 9.50 5.96
N ASP A 348 -22.77 8.85 6.85
CA ASP A 348 -22.52 7.47 7.24
C ASP A 348 -23.36 6.55 6.34
N ILE A 349 -22.66 5.70 5.58
CA ILE A 349 -23.28 4.70 4.71
C ILE A 349 -23.07 3.33 5.33
N GLN A 350 -24.18 2.60 5.51
CA GLN A 350 -24.15 1.23 5.99
C GLN A 350 -23.98 0.28 4.80
N MET A 351 -22.96 -0.57 4.84
CA MET A 351 -22.68 -1.47 3.71
C MET A 351 -22.19 -2.85 4.19
N TYR A 352 -22.48 -3.86 3.36
CA TYR A 352 -21.94 -5.20 3.46
C TYR A 352 -20.87 -5.38 2.39
N LEU A 353 -19.70 -5.89 2.76
CA LEU A 353 -18.65 -6.29 1.83
C LEU A 353 -17.80 -7.37 2.49
N GLY A 354 -18.28 -8.60 2.45
CA GLY A 354 -17.63 -9.75 3.05
C GLY A 354 -17.96 -11.03 2.30
N PHE A 355 -17.32 -12.13 2.65
CA PHE A 355 -17.62 -13.45 2.09
C PHE A 355 -17.40 -14.57 3.10
N ALA A 356 -18.10 -15.67 2.90
CA ALA A 356 -17.92 -16.94 3.61
C ALA A 356 -17.55 -18.04 2.62
N VAL A 357 -16.59 -18.89 2.99
CA VAL A 357 -16.15 -20.04 2.21
C VAL A 357 -16.43 -21.28 3.01
N GLN A 358 -17.13 -22.24 2.42
CA GLN A 358 -17.55 -23.48 3.06
C GLN A 358 -17.15 -24.70 2.23
N CYS A 359 -16.72 -25.76 2.92
CA CYS A 359 -16.52 -27.10 2.33
C CYS A 359 -16.90 -28.17 3.34
N GLY A 360 -18.04 -28.79 3.13
CA GLY A 360 -18.64 -29.70 4.11
C GLY A 360 -18.92 -29.00 5.45
N PRO A 361 -18.39 -29.51 6.58
CA PRO A 361 -18.59 -28.89 7.89
C PRO A 361 -17.64 -27.75 8.23
N LYS A 362 -16.62 -27.52 7.39
CA LYS A 362 -15.63 -26.47 7.61
C LYS A 362 -16.07 -25.17 6.98
N GLU A 363 -15.85 -24.09 7.71
CA GLU A 363 -16.20 -22.74 7.29
C GLU A 363 -15.09 -21.74 7.67
N VAL A 364 -14.84 -20.81 6.78
CA VAL A 364 -13.98 -19.63 7.03
C VAL A 364 -14.71 -18.39 6.56
N VAL A 365 -14.83 -17.40 7.45
CA VAL A 365 -15.55 -16.16 7.18
C VAL A 365 -14.58 -14.98 7.17
N THR A 366 -14.69 -14.16 6.13
CA THR A 366 -14.09 -12.83 6.07
C THR A 366 -15.21 -11.80 6.23
N PRO A 367 -15.42 -11.27 7.45
CA PRO A 367 -16.63 -10.49 7.76
C PRO A 367 -16.64 -9.14 7.06
N PHE A 368 -15.48 -8.57 6.75
CA PHE A 368 -15.37 -7.30 6.04
C PHE A 368 -14.07 -7.20 5.24
N ILE A 369 -14.18 -6.65 4.04
CA ILE A 369 -13.06 -6.44 3.12
C ILE A 369 -12.72 -4.95 3.09
N GLY A 370 -11.52 -4.62 3.58
CA GLY A 370 -11.00 -3.26 3.53
C GLY A 370 -10.55 -2.86 2.12
N PRO A 371 -10.40 -1.54 1.82
CA PRO A 371 -10.02 -1.05 0.49
C PRO A 371 -8.60 -1.47 0.06
N ALA A 372 -7.79 -1.97 0.98
CA ALA A 372 -6.42 -2.39 0.73
C ALA A 372 -6.20 -3.90 0.88
N SER A 373 -7.26 -4.69 1.11
CA SER A 373 -7.14 -6.14 1.32
C SER A 373 -6.68 -6.87 0.05
N PRO A 374 -5.71 -7.80 0.13
CA PRO A 374 -5.28 -8.63 -0.99
C PRO A 374 -6.31 -9.75 -1.24
N LEU A 375 -7.36 -9.45 -2.01
CA LEU A 375 -8.53 -10.30 -2.18
C LEU A 375 -8.21 -11.70 -2.72
N GLU A 376 -7.33 -11.82 -3.68
CA GLU A 376 -6.92 -13.12 -4.25
C GLU A 376 -6.30 -14.01 -3.17
N TYR A 377 -5.43 -13.45 -2.36
CA TYR A 377 -4.84 -14.16 -1.23
C TYR A 377 -5.89 -14.57 -0.19
N GLU A 378 -6.78 -13.65 0.21
CA GLU A 378 -7.83 -13.92 1.21
C GLU A 378 -8.76 -15.05 0.75
N LEU A 379 -9.20 -15.03 -0.51
CA LEU A 379 -10.02 -16.08 -1.11
C LEU A 379 -9.27 -17.42 -1.15
N MET A 380 -8.03 -17.45 -1.67
CA MET A 380 -7.25 -18.68 -1.77
C MET A 380 -6.91 -19.26 -0.40
N ARG A 381 -6.53 -18.41 0.56
CA ARG A 381 -6.31 -18.85 1.94
C ARG A 381 -7.57 -19.53 2.52
N SER A 382 -8.73 -18.89 2.37
CA SER A 382 -10.00 -19.40 2.87
C SER A 382 -10.37 -20.73 2.22
N ILE A 383 -10.26 -20.83 0.87
CA ILE A 383 -10.51 -22.07 0.13
C ILE A 383 -9.59 -23.18 0.62
N ARG A 384 -8.31 -22.91 0.75
CA ARG A 384 -7.33 -23.90 1.19
C ARG A 384 -7.60 -24.38 2.62
N THR A 385 -7.95 -23.47 3.50
CA THR A 385 -8.27 -23.78 4.89
C THR A 385 -9.47 -24.71 5.02
N VAL A 386 -10.51 -24.54 4.18
CA VAL A 386 -11.68 -25.41 4.22
C VAL A 386 -11.50 -26.72 3.43
N SER A 387 -10.71 -26.71 2.34
CA SER A 387 -10.52 -27.89 1.47
C SER A 387 -9.50 -28.88 2.00
N ASN A 388 -8.45 -28.43 2.71
CA ASN A 388 -7.39 -29.30 3.19
C ASN A 388 -7.82 -30.11 4.43
N ALA A 389 -7.54 -31.42 4.37
CA ALA A 389 -7.82 -32.35 5.47
C ALA A 389 -6.84 -32.23 6.66
N GLY A 390 -5.61 -31.70 6.43
CA GLY A 390 -4.57 -31.53 7.45
C GLY A 390 -4.03 -30.11 7.47
N ARG A 391 -4.40 -29.34 8.48
CA ARG A 391 -3.76 -28.03 8.74
C ARG A 391 -2.37 -28.29 9.33
N ARG A 392 -1.38 -27.51 8.92
CA ARG A 392 -0.05 -27.54 9.53
C ARG A 392 -0.13 -26.98 10.94
N LYS A 393 0.67 -27.50 11.85
CA LYS A 393 0.68 -27.11 13.27
C LYS A 393 1.77 -26.10 13.57
N VAL A 394 1.41 -24.98 14.16
CA VAL A 394 2.34 -23.98 14.65
C VAL A 394 2.27 -23.90 16.17
N GLY A 395 3.37 -24.31 16.83
CA GLY A 395 3.48 -24.15 18.28
C GLY A 395 3.86 -22.72 18.65
N ILE A 396 3.20 -22.15 19.63
CA ILE A 396 3.59 -20.85 20.21
C ILE A 396 4.12 -21.13 21.61
N LEU A 397 5.41 -20.87 21.83
CA LEU A 397 6.07 -21.09 23.11
C LEU A 397 5.57 -20.07 24.13
N LYS A 398 5.09 -20.53 25.26
CA LYS A 398 4.69 -19.67 26.38
C LYS A 398 5.95 -19.05 27.01
N THR A 399 6.01 -17.73 26.98
CA THR A 399 7.10 -16.93 27.58
C THR A 399 6.50 -15.86 28.49
N ASP A 400 7.28 -14.87 28.92
CA ASP A 400 6.72 -13.70 29.62
C ASP A 400 5.83 -12.83 28.69
N VAL A 401 5.80 -13.15 27.36
CA VAL A 401 4.91 -12.55 26.37
C VAL A 401 3.74 -13.51 26.10
N GLU A 402 2.59 -13.18 26.61
CA GLU A 402 1.37 -14.03 26.55
C GLU A 402 0.58 -13.77 25.26
N LEU A 403 0.97 -14.38 24.12
CA LEU A 403 0.27 -14.19 22.84
C LEU A 403 -1.17 -14.73 22.82
N PHE A 404 -1.48 -15.73 23.64
CA PHE A 404 -2.86 -16.22 23.81
C PHE A 404 -3.72 -15.34 24.72
N GLY A 405 -3.14 -14.26 25.26
CA GLY A 405 -3.77 -13.47 26.30
C GLY A 405 -3.68 -14.16 27.66
N GLY A 406 -4.25 -13.56 28.66
CA GLY A 406 -4.20 -14.05 30.02
C GLY A 406 -4.94 -13.14 30.99
N PHE A 407 -4.89 -13.49 32.25
CA PHE A 407 -5.44 -12.66 33.32
C PHE A 407 -4.32 -11.85 33.96
N ASP A 408 -4.38 -10.53 33.87
CA ASP A 408 -3.42 -9.63 34.52
C ASP A 408 -3.80 -9.45 35.99
N MET A 409 -3.02 -10.03 36.85
CA MET A 409 -3.22 -9.95 38.31
C MET A 409 -3.03 -8.52 38.89
N GLN A 410 -2.40 -7.62 38.13
CA GLN A 410 -2.16 -6.25 38.61
C GLN A 410 -3.34 -5.32 38.28
N THR A 411 -3.88 -5.45 37.07
CA THR A 411 -5.02 -4.63 36.63
C THR A 411 -6.36 -5.32 36.82
N PHE A 412 -6.37 -6.58 37.23
CA PHE A 412 -7.55 -7.45 37.29
C PHE A 412 -8.33 -7.50 35.98
N ALA A 413 -7.64 -7.23 34.85
CA ALA A 413 -8.22 -7.22 33.54
C ALA A 413 -7.80 -8.48 32.73
N GLN A 414 -8.71 -8.95 31.88
CA GLN A 414 -8.38 -10.01 30.95
C GLN A 414 -7.63 -9.39 29.74
N LYS A 415 -6.36 -9.81 29.54
CA LYS A 415 -5.62 -9.43 28.35
C LYS A 415 -6.20 -10.17 27.14
N PRO A 416 -6.52 -9.47 26.03
CA PRO A 416 -6.98 -10.14 24.84
C PRO A 416 -5.86 -10.97 24.20
N ARG A 417 -6.25 -11.96 23.41
CA ARG A 417 -5.34 -12.69 22.52
C ARG A 417 -4.78 -11.74 21.48
N TRP A 418 -3.49 -11.79 21.21
CA TRP A 418 -2.84 -10.95 20.21
C TRP A 418 -3.37 -11.24 18.81
N ALA A 419 -3.42 -10.20 17.97
CA ALA A 419 -3.93 -10.29 16.61
C ALA A 419 -3.12 -11.27 15.74
N ILE A 420 -1.80 -11.41 15.96
CA ILE A 420 -0.98 -12.41 15.26
C ILE A 420 -1.46 -13.83 15.53
N ALA A 421 -1.81 -14.16 16.78
CA ALA A 421 -2.31 -15.50 17.11
C ALA A 421 -3.70 -15.76 16.48
N GLN A 422 -4.54 -14.72 16.36
CA GLN A 422 -5.82 -14.81 15.65
C GLN A 422 -5.61 -15.00 14.13
N GLU A 423 -4.65 -14.30 13.56
CA GLU A 423 -4.32 -14.40 12.11
C GLU A 423 -3.75 -15.78 11.76
N LEU A 424 -2.87 -16.32 12.61
CA LEU A 424 -2.31 -17.67 12.42
C LEU A 424 -3.39 -18.75 12.53
N ASP A 425 -4.36 -18.61 13.44
CA ASP A 425 -5.46 -19.53 13.63
C ASP A 425 -6.37 -19.68 12.38
N GLN A 426 -6.36 -18.67 11.51
CA GLN A 426 -7.08 -18.73 10.24
C GLN A 426 -6.44 -19.69 9.22
N GLN A 427 -5.14 -19.94 9.31
CA GLN A 427 -4.37 -20.73 8.34
C GLN A 427 -3.80 -22.00 8.93
N TYR A 428 -3.39 -21.98 10.20
CA TYR A 428 -2.70 -23.05 10.91
C TYR A 428 -3.53 -23.59 12.07
N ASP A 429 -3.18 -24.79 12.52
CA ASP A 429 -3.61 -25.30 13.82
C ASP A 429 -2.60 -24.81 14.87
N ILE A 430 -3.01 -23.91 15.76
CA ILE A 430 -2.08 -23.31 16.71
C ILE A 430 -2.18 -23.94 18.08
N GLU A 431 -1.04 -24.30 18.64
CA GLU A 431 -0.91 -24.95 19.95
C GLU A 431 -0.08 -24.09 20.91
N ASN A 432 -0.54 -23.95 22.16
CA ASN A 432 0.22 -23.29 23.21
C ASN A 432 1.21 -24.28 23.83
N VAL A 433 2.51 -24.06 23.60
CA VAL A 433 3.58 -24.96 24.05
C VAL A 433 4.08 -24.53 25.43
N ASP A 434 3.95 -25.42 26.42
CA ASP A 434 4.47 -25.19 27.77
C ASP A 434 6.00 -25.38 27.80
N PRO A 435 6.78 -24.35 28.17
CA PRO A 435 8.23 -24.46 28.25
C PRO A 435 8.73 -25.39 29.37
N ALA A 436 7.87 -25.79 30.31
CA ALA A 436 8.23 -26.71 31.38
C ALA A 436 8.16 -28.20 30.97
N SER A 437 7.47 -28.50 29.84
CA SER A 437 7.34 -29.86 29.29
C SER A 437 8.19 -30.05 28.03
N ASP A 438 8.34 -31.28 27.59
CA ASP A 438 8.94 -31.57 26.30
C ASP A 438 8.05 -31.05 25.16
N PHE A 439 8.67 -30.50 24.11
CA PHE A 439 7.87 -29.90 23.02
C PHE A 439 7.27 -31.02 22.14
N PRO A 440 5.99 -30.85 21.71
CA PRO A 440 5.32 -31.84 20.90
C PRO A 440 6.08 -32.07 19.57
N ALA A 441 6.27 -33.35 19.20
CA ALA A 441 7.02 -33.71 18.00
C ALA A 441 6.25 -33.47 16.69
N ASP A 442 4.95 -33.20 16.77
CA ASP A 442 4.07 -32.97 15.62
C ASP A 442 3.90 -31.49 15.23
N ILE A 443 4.72 -30.61 15.83
CA ILE A 443 4.78 -29.18 15.49
C ILE A 443 5.64 -29.01 14.23
N ASP A 444 5.06 -28.41 13.18
CA ASP A 444 5.76 -28.08 11.95
C ASP A 444 6.66 -26.84 12.07
N CYS A 445 6.29 -25.87 12.92
CA CYS A 445 7.10 -24.67 13.21
C CYS A 445 6.83 -24.17 14.64
N LEU A 446 7.88 -23.76 15.35
CA LEU A 446 7.79 -23.17 16.67
C LEU A 446 7.99 -21.64 16.62
N LEU A 447 7.01 -20.90 17.08
CA LEU A 447 7.10 -19.45 17.27
C LEU A 447 7.49 -19.15 18.73
N VAL A 448 8.60 -18.43 18.91
CA VAL A 448 9.16 -18.07 20.21
C VAL A 448 9.15 -16.55 20.37
N PRO A 449 8.19 -15.99 21.12
CA PRO A 449 8.20 -14.56 21.44
C PRO A 449 9.11 -14.32 22.66
N GLN A 450 10.14 -13.48 22.53
CA GLN A 450 11.04 -13.07 23.60
C GLN A 450 11.68 -14.25 24.35
N GLY A 451 12.44 -15.07 23.64
CA GLY A 451 13.08 -16.28 24.17
C GLY A 451 14.01 -16.02 25.36
N SER A 452 14.60 -14.82 25.44
CA SER A 452 15.46 -14.39 26.56
C SER A 452 14.74 -14.30 27.90
N SER A 453 13.41 -14.32 27.92
CA SER A 453 12.61 -14.28 29.15
C SER A 453 12.53 -15.64 29.86
N LEU A 454 12.95 -16.73 29.21
CA LEU A 454 12.88 -18.08 29.75
C LEU A 454 13.89 -18.30 30.90
N GLU A 455 13.56 -19.24 31.80
CA GLU A 455 14.48 -19.76 32.79
C GLU A 455 15.49 -20.72 32.15
N GLN A 456 16.53 -21.14 32.93
CA GLN A 456 17.63 -21.92 32.36
C GLN A 456 17.19 -23.27 31.78
N GLU A 457 16.31 -24.00 32.47
CA GLU A 457 15.90 -25.33 32.03
C GLU A 457 15.02 -25.27 30.74
N PRO A 458 13.94 -24.45 30.67
CA PRO A 458 13.23 -24.17 29.43
C PRO A 458 14.10 -23.68 28.28
N MET A 459 15.08 -22.81 28.57
CA MET A 459 16.01 -22.30 27.58
C MET A 459 16.91 -23.41 27.00
N SER A 460 17.31 -24.35 27.85
CA SER A 460 18.11 -25.51 27.42
C SER A 460 17.31 -26.44 26.51
N ARG A 461 16.00 -26.63 26.78
CA ARG A 461 15.09 -27.38 25.88
C ARG A 461 14.92 -26.66 24.53
N LEU A 462 14.70 -25.35 24.56
CA LEU A 462 14.63 -24.55 23.34
C LEU A 462 15.91 -24.66 22.51
N GLN A 463 17.08 -24.61 23.15
CA GLN A 463 18.38 -24.78 22.49
C GLN A 463 18.46 -26.16 21.82
N GLN A 464 18.08 -27.24 22.51
CA GLN A 464 18.07 -28.61 21.97
C GLN A 464 17.11 -28.71 20.78
N TRP A 465 15.92 -28.11 20.88
CA TRP A 465 14.92 -28.07 19.80
C TRP A 465 15.48 -27.44 18.52
N ILE A 466 16.09 -26.26 18.64
CA ILE A 466 16.67 -25.52 17.50
C ILE A 466 17.86 -26.29 16.91
N LEU A 467 18.75 -26.83 17.76
CA LEU A 467 19.90 -27.60 17.29
C LEU A 467 19.52 -28.94 16.67
N ALA A 468 18.37 -29.49 17.00
CA ALA A 468 17.81 -30.66 16.32
C ALA A 468 17.30 -30.36 14.91
N GLY A 469 17.30 -29.10 14.47
CA GLY A 469 16.91 -28.66 13.13
C GLY A 469 15.42 -28.41 12.97
N ASN A 470 14.67 -28.38 14.05
CA ASN A 470 13.25 -28.09 13.98
C ASN A 470 13.00 -26.62 13.58
N PRO A 471 12.10 -26.38 12.61
CA PRO A 471 11.81 -25.04 12.13
C PRO A 471 11.36 -24.12 13.26
N THR A 472 12.03 -22.97 13.41
CA THR A 472 11.75 -22.05 14.52
C THR A 472 11.78 -20.61 14.02
N ILE A 473 10.81 -19.80 14.43
CA ILE A 473 10.87 -18.36 14.31
C ILE A 473 11.01 -17.75 15.69
N LEU A 474 12.02 -16.90 15.88
CA LEU A 474 12.36 -16.31 17.16
C LEU A 474 12.30 -14.79 17.04
N PHE A 475 11.43 -14.21 17.85
CA PHE A 475 11.33 -12.76 18.02
C PHE A 475 12.03 -12.36 19.32
N GLU A 476 13.03 -11.52 19.21
CA GLU A 476 13.80 -11.04 20.37
C GLU A 476 14.00 -9.53 20.28
N ASP A 477 13.64 -8.81 21.32
CA ASP A 477 13.63 -7.36 21.31
C ASP A 477 14.37 -6.80 22.54
N PRO A 478 15.32 -5.89 22.35
CA PRO A 478 16.01 -5.24 23.48
C PRO A 478 15.13 -4.30 24.28
N ASP A 479 14.03 -3.77 23.70
CA ASP A 479 13.11 -2.82 24.38
C ASP A 479 11.68 -2.91 23.86
N PRO A 480 10.99 -4.06 24.04
CA PRO A 480 9.66 -4.32 23.47
C PRO A 480 8.60 -3.37 24.03
N LEU A 481 7.95 -2.61 23.15
CA LEU A 481 6.87 -1.67 23.49
C LEU A 481 5.57 -2.40 23.80
N CYS A 482 5.28 -3.48 23.05
CA CYS A 482 4.07 -4.28 23.21
C CYS A 482 4.11 -5.18 24.45
N ALA A 483 5.32 -5.47 24.98
CA ALA A 483 5.52 -6.32 26.14
C ALA A 483 6.57 -5.73 27.12
N PRO A 484 6.27 -4.59 27.76
CA PRO A 484 7.23 -3.91 28.63
C PRO A 484 7.69 -4.79 29.79
N GLY A 485 9.01 -4.83 30.04
CA GLY A 485 9.61 -5.61 31.12
C GLY A 485 9.98 -7.04 30.73
N SER A 486 9.70 -7.51 29.52
CA SER A 486 10.10 -8.84 29.05
C SER A 486 11.52 -8.90 28.48
N ALA A 487 12.14 -7.74 28.13
CA ALA A 487 13.46 -7.67 27.52
C ALA A 487 14.54 -8.45 28.29
N ALA A 488 15.53 -8.98 27.56
CA ALA A 488 16.65 -9.74 28.16
C ALA A 488 17.34 -9.01 29.31
N ALA A 489 17.50 -7.69 29.22
CA ALA A 489 18.11 -6.84 30.24
C ALA A 489 17.21 -6.59 31.48
N ASP A 490 15.90 -6.92 31.41
CA ASP A 490 15.00 -6.73 32.52
C ASP A 490 14.97 -7.97 33.43
N PRO A 491 14.79 -7.83 34.76
CA PRO A 491 14.65 -8.98 35.66
C PRO A 491 13.35 -9.73 35.34
N LYS A 492 13.35 -11.03 35.53
CA LYS A 492 12.15 -11.85 35.39
C LYS A 492 11.08 -11.40 36.40
N GLY A 493 9.81 -11.25 35.94
CA GLY A 493 8.76 -10.67 36.75
C GLY A 493 8.67 -9.13 36.74
N GLY A 494 9.44 -8.46 35.88
CA GLY A 494 9.35 -7.03 35.62
C GLY A 494 9.66 -6.13 36.82
N GLN A 495 8.98 -4.97 36.93
CA GLN A 495 9.18 -4.00 38.01
C GLN A 495 8.83 -4.54 39.40
N GLN A 496 7.91 -5.49 39.51
CA GLN A 496 7.47 -6.06 40.78
C GLN A 496 8.58 -6.89 41.44
N ALA A 497 9.37 -7.64 40.66
CA ALA A 497 10.51 -8.38 41.15
C ALA A 497 11.62 -7.44 41.66
N ARG A 498 11.78 -6.27 41.05
CA ARG A 498 12.67 -5.20 41.53
C ARG A 498 12.23 -4.63 42.89
N MET A 499 10.93 -4.45 43.09
CA MET A 499 10.40 -3.92 44.35
C MET A 499 10.46 -4.93 45.50
N MET A 500 10.38 -6.24 45.20
CA MET A 500 10.45 -7.33 46.23
C MET A 500 11.84 -7.81 46.60
N GLY A 501 12.93 -7.09 46.24
CA GLY A 501 14.24 -7.36 46.70
C GLY A 501 15.02 -8.49 46.00
N GLY A 502 14.65 -8.83 44.76
CA GLY A 502 15.52 -9.62 43.85
C GLY A 502 15.61 -11.13 44.14
N GLY A 503 14.75 -11.73 44.94
CA GLY A 503 14.72 -13.18 45.21
C GLY A 503 13.83 -14.01 44.27
N GLY A 504 13.47 -13.48 43.09
CA GLY A 504 12.67 -14.19 42.08
C GLY A 504 13.48 -15.14 41.18
N PRO A 505 12.77 -15.92 40.32
CA PRO A 505 13.41 -16.79 39.34
C PRO A 505 14.36 -16.00 38.45
N GLN A 506 15.48 -16.61 38.05
CA GLN A 506 16.49 -15.96 37.18
C GLN A 506 16.25 -16.39 35.72
N LYS A 507 16.48 -15.45 34.79
CA LYS A 507 16.55 -15.76 33.36
C LYS A 507 17.74 -16.66 33.03
N GLY A 508 17.58 -17.52 32.05
CA GLY A 508 18.62 -18.41 31.56
C GLY A 508 19.76 -17.69 30.83
N ASN A 509 20.81 -18.46 30.49
CA ASN A 509 21.95 -17.95 29.73
C ASN A 509 21.65 -17.75 28.24
N TRP A 510 21.00 -16.63 27.92
CA TRP A 510 20.61 -16.24 26.55
C TRP A 510 21.82 -16.17 25.60
N ASN A 511 22.93 -15.54 26.03
CA ASN A 511 24.13 -15.43 25.22
C ASN A 511 24.74 -16.81 24.89
N GLY A 512 24.62 -17.77 25.81
CA GLY A 512 25.03 -19.15 25.60
C GLY A 512 24.22 -19.85 24.50
N LEU A 513 22.91 -19.63 24.47
CA LEU A 513 22.02 -20.12 23.39
C LEU A 513 22.39 -19.48 22.05
N LEU A 514 22.56 -18.15 22.00
CA LEU A 514 22.93 -17.43 20.77
C LEU A 514 24.27 -17.94 20.20
N ALA A 515 25.25 -18.12 21.06
CA ALA A 515 26.56 -18.67 20.67
C ALA A 515 26.43 -20.10 20.13
N ALA A 516 25.56 -20.93 20.71
CA ALA A 516 25.34 -22.31 20.27
C ALA A 516 24.74 -22.37 18.86
N ILE A 517 23.81 -21.46 18.53
CA ILE A 517 23.19 -21.37 17.19
C ILE A 517 24.02 -20.56 16.18
N GLY A 518 25.14 -19.95 16.60
CA GLY A 518 26.08 -19.26 15.73
C GLY A 518 25.71 -17.81 15.38
N VAL A 519 24.92 -17.14 16.22
CA VAL A 519 24.54 -15.74 16.05
C VAL A 519 24.96 -14.88 17.25
N ASN A 520 25.06 -13.58 17.02
CA ASN A 520 25.26 -12.55 18.02
C ASN A 520 24.16 -11.51 17.92
N ALA A 521 23.39 -11.28 19.00
CA ALA A 521 22.34 -10.27 19.08
C ALA A 521 22.48 -9.51 20.43
N PRO A 522 23.11 -8.33 20.42
CA PRO A 522 23.38 -7.57 21.64
C PRO A 522 22.10 -7.05 22.28
N THR A 523 21.79 -7.49 23.49
CA THR A 523 20.54 -7.20 24.22
C THR A 523 20.41 -5.76 24.73
N GLY A 524 21.47 -4.97 24.68
CA GLY A 524 21.47 -3.57 25.15
C GLY A 524 21.61 -2.53 24.05
N LYS A 525 21.58 -2.93 22.80
CA LYS A 525 21.72 -2.05 21.63
C LYS A 525 20.45 -2.05 20.80
N ILE A 526 20.03 -0.86 20.39
CA ILE A 526 18.84 -0.61 19.59
C ILE A 526 19.30 0.02 18.30
N VAL A 527 18.70 -0.41 17.19
CA VAL A 527 18.94 0.19 15.88
C VAL A 527 18.08 1.44 15.75
N GLY A 528 18.71 2.55 15.41
CA GLY A 528 18.04 3.82 15.14
C GLY A 528 18.26 4.25 13.70
N ASP A 529 17.38 5.09 13.18
CA ASP A 529 17.50 5.67 11.86
C ASP A 529 18.11 7.08 11.93
N ASN A 530 19.27 7.24 11.28
CA ASN A 530 19.93 8.54 11.12
C ASN A 530 19.41 9.32 9.89
N SER A 531 18.57 8.72 9.05
CA SER A 531 18.02 9.39 7.87
C SER A 531 16.88 10.36 8.18
N GLY A 532 16.39 10.36 9.44
CA GLY A 532 15.27 11.17 9.87
C GLY A 532 13.98 10.88 9.09
N ALA A 533 13.77 9.60 8.74
CA ALA A 533 12.56 9.19 8.05
C ALA A 533 11.34 9.64 8.85
N SER A 534 10.62 10.63 8.33
CA SER A 534 9.40 11.13 8.94
C SER A 534 8.20 10.41 8.35
N PHE A 535 7.29 10.02 9.19
CA PHE A 535 5.95 9.66 8.81
C PHE A 535 5.20 10.94 8.40
N PRO A 536 4.40 10.97 7.32
CA PRO A 536 3.65 12.16 6.96
C PRO A 536 2.82 12.68 8.14
N GLY A 537 3.13 13.88 8.60
CA GLY A 537 2.39 14.56 9.68
C GLY A 537 2.77 14.20 11.11
N ALA A 538 3.72 13.27 11.37
CA ALA A 538 4.13 12.91 12.73
C ALA A 538 5.65 12.80 12.86
N ARG A 539 6.19 13.34 13.95
CA ARG A 539 7.59 13.10 14.34
C ARG A 539 7.69 11.76 15.04
N MET A 540 8.35 10.78 14.38
CA MET A 540 8.60 9.48 14.97
C MET A 540 9.87 9.51 15.84
N PRO A 541 9.90 8.75 16.95
CA PRO A 541 11.12 8.54 17.71
C PRO A 541 12.23 7.93 16.85
N ARG A 542 13.49 8.24 17.15
CA ARG A 542 14.66 7.79 16.37
C ARG A 542 14.91 6.29 16.42
N GLY A 543 14.35 5.60 17.40
CA GLY A 543 14.37 4.14 17.48
C GLY A 543 13.33 3.47 16.57
N VAL A 544 12.51 4.23 15.82
CA VAL A 544 11.59 3.69 14.81
C VAL A 544 12.28 3.73 13.46
N VAL A 545 12.50 2.56 12.87
CA VAL A 545 13.22 2.39 11.59
C VAL A 545 12.26 1.94 10.51
N PHE A 546 12.17 2.72 9.43
CA PHE A 546 11.41 2.36 8.24
C PHE A 546 12.34 1.71 7.22
N VAL A 547 12.25 0.40 7.08
CA VAL A 547 12.99 -0.35 6.06
C VAL A 547 12.16 -0.38 4.79
N ARG A 548 12.72 0.14 3.70
CA ARG A 548 12.12 0.13 2.37
C ARG A 548 12.73 -0.99 1.52
N GLU A 549 12.28 -1.13 0.28
CA GLU A 549 12.70 -2.15 -0.68
C GLU A 549 14.23 -2.33 -0.77
N ASN A 550 15.01 -1.26 -0.68
CA ASN A 550 16.47 -1.29 -0.73
C ASN A 550 17.15 -1.90 0.52
N GLY A 551 16.42 -2.09 1.59
CA GLY A 551 16.86 -2.78 2.80
C GLY A 551 16.35 -4.22 2.91
N MET A 552 15.65 -4.72 1.89
CA MET A 552 15.08 -6.08 1.85
C MET A 552 15.86 -6.97 0.90
N ALA A 553 16.12 -8.21 1.32
CA ALA A 553 16.80 -9.20 0.47
C ALA A 553 15.88 -9.62 -0.70
N GLN A 554 16.22 -9.20 -1.90
CA GLN A 554 15.41 -9.48 -3.11
C GLN A 554 15.51 -10.93 -3.59
N GLN A 555 16.51 -11.67 -3.14
CA GLN A 555 16.71 -13.09 -3.50
C GLN A 555 15.95 -14.05 -2.58
N ALA A 556 15.58 -13.61 -1.38
CA ALA A 556 14.87 -14.43 -0.41
C ALA A 556 13.35 -14.34 -0.64
N ALA A 557 12.67 -15.49 -0.81
CA ALA A 557 11.21 -15.54 -0.97
C ALA A 557 10.46 -14.81 0.17
N ILE A 558 10.99 -14.83 1.37
CA ILE A 558 10.41 -14.20 2.56
C ILE A 558 10.27 -12.66 2.38
N SER A 559 11.32 -12.00 1.91
CA SER A 559 11.44 -10.53 1.92
C SER A 559 11.35 -9.88 0.54
N SER A 560 11.53 -10.64 -0.55
CA SER A 560 11.42 -10.09 -1.91
C SER A 560 10.02 -9.52 -2.17
N GLY A 561 9.93 -8.39 -2.86
CA GLY A 561 8.65 -7.76 -3.22
C GLY A 561 7.91 -7.06 -2.06
N LEU A 562 8.43 -7.07 -0.83
CA LEU A 562 7.92 -6.24 0.25
C LEU A 562 8.32 -4.77 0.02
N GLN A 563 7.43 -3.83 0.40
CA GLN A 563 7.61 -2.41 0.14
C GLN A 563 8.11 -1.64 1.37
N SER A 564 7.57 -1.94 2.54
CA SER A 564 7.91 -1.21 3.77
C SER A 564 7.67 -2.07 5.00
N VAL A 565 8.71 -2.24 5.81
CA VAL A 565 8.64 -2.87 7.14
C VAL A 565 9.11 -1.85 8.18
N VAL A 566 8.40 -1.78 9.29
CA VAL A 566 8.71 -0.87 10.39
C VAL A 566 9.21 -1.66 11.57
N ALA A 567 10.41 -1.34 12.03
CA ALA A 567 10.96 -1.83 13.29
C ALA A 567 10.87 -0.74 14.37
N MET A 568 10.48 -1.11 15.59
CA MET A 568 10.27 -0.18 16.69
C MET A 568 11.16 -0.53 17.89
N PHE A 569 12.26 0.22 18.04
CA PHE A 569 13.26 0.01 19.09
C PHE A 569 13.92 -1.37 19.06
N GLY A 570 13.85 -2.05 17.93
CA GLY A 570 14.41 -3.35 17.69
C GLY A 570 15.94 -3.36 17.77
N GLY A 571 16.49 -4.55 17.97
CA GLY A 571 17.93 -4.83 17.96
C GLY A 571 18.42 -5.17 16.55
N TYR A 572 19.54 -5.90 16.53
CA TYR A 572 20.11 -6.45 15.29
C TYR A 572 20.75 -7.81 15.54
N VAL A 573 20.97 -8.56 14.48
CA VAL A 573 21.59 -9.88 14.51
C VAL A 573 22.77 -9.93 13.55
N GLU A 574 23.86 -10.53 14.00
CA GLU A 574 25.09 -10.72 13.25
C GLU A 574 25.54 -12.19 13.33
N SER A 575 26.37 -12.62 12.38
CA SER A 575 27.03 -13.91 12.47
C SER A 575 28.09 -13.87 13.58
N SER A 576 28.12 -14.91 14.42
CA SER A 576 29.21 -15.09 15.41
C SER A 576 30.49 -15.63 14.77
N GLY A 577 30.49 -15.95 13.48
CA GLY A 577 31.61 -16.58 12.79
C GLY A 577 31.77 -18.08 13.06
N LYS A 578 30.77 -18.75 13.64
CA LYS A 578 30.77 -20.19 13.86
C LYS A 578 30.82 -20.92 12.51
N ALA A 579 31.80 -21.85 12.37
CA ALA A 579 31.94 -22.61 11.13
C ALA A 579 30.68 -23.47 10.85
N GLY A 580 30.30 -23.58 9.60
CA GLY A 580 29.13 -24.35 9.17
C GLY A 580 27.79 -23.65 9.36
N VAL A 581 27.74 -22.45 9.96
CA VAL A 581 26.51 -21.65 10.11
C VAL A 581 26.49 -20.52 9.09
N THR A 582 25.39 -20.43 8.34
CA THR A 582 25.12 -19.34 7.40
C THR A 582 24.05 -18.42 7.99
N VAL A 583 24.34 -17.14 8.07
CA VAL A 583 23.41 -16.10 8.51
C VAL A 583 23.10 -15.20 7.31
N GLU A 584 21.91 -15.34 6.77
CA GLU A 584 21.44 -14.59 5.59
C GLU A 584 20.52 -13.45 6.04
N PRO A 585 20.92 -12.18 5.84
CA PRO A 585 20.09 -11.05 6.24
C PRO A 585 18.84 -10.97 5.36
N LEU A 586 17.66 -10.85 5.98
CA LEU A 586 16.37 -10.70 5.31
C LEU A 586 15.93 -9.25 5.24
N ILE A 587 16.08 -8.54 6.35
CA ILE A 587 15.75 -7.11 6.50
C ILE A 587 16.96 -6.41 7.10
N THR A 588 17.42 -5.34 6.45
CA THR A 588 18.60 -4.58 6.89
C THR A 588 18.30 -3.09 6.99
N SER A 589 18.86 -2.43 8.00
CA SER A 589 18.90 -0.98 8.05
C SER A 589 20.00 -0.46 7.14
N VAL A 590 19.64 0.36 6.15
CA VAL A 590 20.60 0.87 5.13
C VAL A 590 21.51 1.97 5.68
N ARG A 591 21.06 2.72 6.66
CA ARG A 591 21.82 3.80 7.33
C ARG A 591 21.68 3.69 8.84
N PRO A 592 22.20 2.64 9.44
CA PRO A 592 21.98 2.39 10.84
C PRO A 592 22.74 3.37 11.73
N GLY A 593 22.11 3.69 12.82
CA GLY A 593 22.75 4.23 14.01
C GLY A 593 22.44 3.32 15.19
N LEU A 594 23.30 3.34 16.20
CA LEU A 594 23.11 2.57 17.42
C LEU A 594 22.73 3.49 18.60
N ILE A 595 21.71 3.07 19.31
CA ILE A 595 21.25 3.68 20.56
C ILE A 595 21.54 2.68 21.69
N ASP A 596 22.16 3.13 22.77
CA ASP A 596 22.24 2.32 23.98
C ASP A 596 20.88 2.35 24.69
N ARG A 597 20.30 1.18 24.99
CA ARG A 597 18.98 1.08 25.67
C ARG A 597 18.92 1.93 26.93
N LYS A 598 19.97 1.94 27.72
CA LYS A 598 20.07 2.76 28.96
C LYS A 598 19.89 4.26 28.71
N ASP A 599 20.23 4.77 27.53
CA ASP A 599 20.14 6.18 27.19
C ASP A 599 18.68 6.62 26.90
N LEU A 600 17.76 5.67 26.69
CA LEU A 600 16.32 5.93 26.53
C LEU A 600 15.63 6.28 27.86
N PHE A 601 16.20 5.88 28.99
CA PHE A 601 15.57 6.00 30.29
C PHE A 601 16.19 7.10 31.14
N THR A 602 15.34 7.73 31.95
CA THR A 602 15.77 8.68 32.99
C THR A 602 15.31 8.16 34.35
N GLN A 603 16.17 8.25 35.34
CA GLN A 603 15.82 7.90 36.70
C GLN A 603 14.86 8.95 37.26
N SER A 604 13.67 8.53 37.67
CA SER A 604 12.62 9.32 38.30
C SER A 604 12.40 8.84 39.73
N PHE A 605 11.70 9.60 40.56
CA PHE A 605 11.27 9.21 41.89
C PHE A 605 10.42 7.91 41.88
N PHE A 606 9.69 7.66 40.76
CA PHE A 606 8.88 6.46 40.54
C PHE A 606 9.60 5.36 39.77
N GLY A 607 10.95 5.41 39.68
CA GLY A 607 11.76 4.43 38.95
C GLY A 607 12.30 4.94 37.60
N MET A 608 12.74 3.99 36.76
CA MET A 608 13.24 4.30 35.42
C MET A 608 12.07 4.58 34.49
N GLN A 609 12.00 5.80 33.94
CA GLN A 609 10.97 6.21 32.98
C GLN A 609 11.59 6.50 31.61
N ARG A 610 10.91 6.06 30.55
CA ARG A 610 11.28 6.36 29.18
C ARG A 610 10.92 7.82 28.89
N GLN A 611 11.91 8.67 28.72
CA GLN A 611 11.71 10.10 28.49
C GLN A 611 12.66 10.70 27.46
N ARG A 612 13.62 9.91 26.95
CA ARG A 612 14.68 10.42 26.06
C ARG A 612 14.53 9.83 24.66
N ASP A 613 14.81 10.66 23.67
CA ASP A 613 14.97 10.27 22.27
C ASP A 613 16.43 10.61 21.86
N PRO A 614 17.41 9.76 22.27
CA PRO A 614 18.83 10.03 22.07
C PRO A 614 19.18 9.95 20.58
N LEU A 615 20.23 10.70 20.20
CA LEU A 615 20.81 10.64 18.87
C LEU A 615 21.48 9.27 18.66
N PRO A 616 21.10 8.51 17.59
CA PRO A 616 21.79 7.30 17.25
C PRO A 616 23.25 7.58 16.89
N ARG A 617 24.18 6.80 17.44
CA ARG A 617 25.58 6.85 17.01
C ARG A 617 25.72 6.16 15.66
N ARG A 618 26.27 6.87 14.68
CA ARG A 618 26.46 6.32 13.33
C ARG A 618 27.24 5.00 13.41
N HIS A 619 26.73 4.01 12.68
CA HIS A 619 27.38 2.73 12.46
C HIS A 619 27.80 2.64 10.98
N ASP A 620 29.05 2.19 10.75
CA ASP A 620 29.54 1.96 9.39
C ASP A 620 29.19 0.51 8.99
N GLY A 621 28.35 0.36 7.97
CA GLY A 621 27.84 -0.93 7.52
C GLY A 621 26.32 -1.06 7.67
N GLN A 622 25.76 -2.14 7.16
CA GLN A 622 24.34 -2.48 7.31
C GLN A 622 24.14 -3.35 8.54
N LEU A 623 23.06 -3.15 9.26
CA LEU A 623 22.67 -3.99 10.40
C LEU A 623 21.43 -4.81 10.03
N ALA A 624 21.49 -6.12 10.22
CA ALA A 624 20.35 -7.00 9.97
C ALA A 624 19.36 -6.94 11.14
N LEU A 625 18.13 -6.52 10.86
CA LEU A 625 17.01 -6.52 11.81
C LEU A 625 16.33 -7.90 11.84
N ALA A 626 16.43 -8.65 10.75
CA ALA A 626 15.99 -10.04 10.66
C ALA A 626 16.94 -10.83 9.78
N ALA A 627 17.19 -12.08 10.12
CA ALA A 627 18.05 -12.98 9.35
C ALA A 627 17.54 -14.42 9.39
N ARG A 628 17.78 -15.16 8.30
CA ARG A 628 17.64 -16.60 8.25
C ARG A 628 18.95 -17.23 8.67
N VAL A 629 18.88 -18.15 9.61
CA VAL A 629 20.04 -18.88 10.14
C VAL A 629 19.88 -20.35 9.78
N THR A 630 20.83 -20.85 8.99
CA THR A 630 20.87 -22.24 8.58
C THR A 630 22.24 -22.83 8.87
N SER A 631 22.30 -24.10 9.25
CA SER A 631 23.57 -24.79 9.36
C SER A 631 23.49 -26.14 8.66
N GLN A 632 24.66 -26.68 8.23
CA GLN A 632 24.76 -28.07 7.86
C GLN A 632 24.67 -28.93 9.12
N PRO A 633 24.15 -30.18 9.01
CA PRO A 633 24.14 -31.10 10.15
C PRO A 633 25.57 -31.34 10.64
N ASP A 634 25.79 -31.25 11.96
CA ASP A 634 27.05 -31.70 12.58
C ASP A 634 27.16 -33.24 12.51
N GLU A 635 28.37 -33.78 12.59
CA GLU A 635 28.61 -35.24 12.56
C GLU A 635 27.77 -35.93 13.65
N GLY A 636 26.80 -36.75 13.20
CA GLY A 636 25.87 -37.50 14.07
C GLY A 636 24.50 -36.86 14.29
N GLN A 637 24.21 -35.69 13.70
CA GLN A 637 22.86 -35.06 13.71
C GLN A 637 22.13 -35.29 12.37
N ALA A 638 20.81 -35.48 12.45
CA ALA A 638 19.98 -35.74 11.25
C ALA A 638 19.69 -34.47 10.45
N SER A 639 19.72 -33.29 11.08
CA SER A 639 19.43 -31.98 10.46
C SER A 639 20.20 -30.87 11.14
N GLY A 640 20.51 -29.80 10.41
CA GLY A 640 21.15 -28.60 10.93
C GLY A 640 20.13 -27.54 11.34
N VAL A 641 20.57 -26.43 11.93
CA VAL A 641 19.72 -25.30 12.37
C VAL A 641 18.87 -24.77 11.20
N ASN A 642 17.59 -24.59 11.45
CA ASN A 642 16.62 -23.94 10.54
C ASN A 642 15.81 -22.91 11.32
N LEU A 643 16.30 -21.68 11.37
CA LEU A 643 15.80 -20.62 12.22
C LEU A 643 15.62 -19.33 11.42
N VAL A 644 14.54 -18.60 11.68
CA VAL A 644 14.44 -17.17 11.35
C VAL A 644 14.53 -16.38 12.66
N PHE A 645 15.53 -15.52 12.74
CA PHE A 645 15.73 -14.62 13.88
C PHE A 645 15.25 -13.23 13.50
N VAL A 646 14.34 -12.66 14.29
CA VAL A 646 13.79 -11.30 14.13
C VAL A 646 14.13 -10.51 15.39
N ALA A 647 14.91 -9.45 15.23
CA ALA A 647 15.40 -8.66 16.35
C ALA A 647 14.44 -7.56 16.84
N ASP A 648 13.14 -7.76 16.59
CA ASP A 648 12.06 -6.83 16.98
C ASP A 648 10.77 -7.64 17.22
N LEU A 649 10.27 -7.64 18.46
CA LEU A 649 9.00 -8.26 18.81
C LEU A 649 7.79 -7.39 18.40
N ASP A 650 7.96 -6.07 18.45
CA ASP A 650 6.92 -5.12 18.12
C ASP A 650 6.47 -5.22 16.65
N LEU A 651 7.29 -5.86 15.79
CA LEU A 651 6.96 -6.15 14.39
C LEU A 651 5.65 -6.93 14.24
N ILE A 652 5.32 -7.81 15.20
CA ILE A 652 4.05 -8.56 15.25
C ILE A 652 3.01 -7.95 16.20
N GLY A 653 3.19 -6.69 16.59
CA GLY A 653 2.28 -5.97 17.49
C GLY A 653 0.92 -5.68 16.86
N ASP A 654 -0.12 -5.63 17.70
CA ASP A 654 -1.52 -5.43 17.28
C ASP A 654 -1.75 -4.15 16.48
N GLN A 655 -0.93 -3.11 16.67
CA GLN A 655 -1.03 -1.85 15.93
C GLN A 655 -0.89 -2.04 14.41
N PHE A 656 -0.06 -2.98 13.94
CA PHE A 656 0.10 -3.23 12.50
C PHE A 656 -1.10 -3.96 11.89
N PHE A 657 -1.78 -4.79 12.68
CA PHE A 657 -3.04 -5.41 12.28
C PHE A 657 -4.18 -4.38 12.24
N GLN A 658 -4.21 -3.47 13.20
CA GLN A 658 -5.19 -2.37 13.24
C GLN A 658 -4.98 -1.40 12.06
N ILE A 659 -3.72 -1.04 11.73
CA ILE A 659 -3.41 -0.22 10.55
C ILE A 659 -3.85 -0.93 9.27
N ARG A 660 -3.60 -2.23 9.14
CA ARG A 660 -4.05 -3.04 7.99
C ARG A 660 -5.57 -3.08 7.87
N ALA A 661 -6.28 -3.18 8.99
CA ALA A 661 -7.74 -3.22 9.05
C ALA A 661 -8.37 -1.83 8.94
N SER A 662 -7.65 -0.75 9.32
CA SER A 662 -8.16 0.61 9.28
C SER A 662 -8.30 1.09 7.84
N MET A 663 -9.32 1.91 7.60
CA MET A 663 -9.55 2.58 6.31
C MET A 663 -8.68 3.84 6.15
N MET A 664 -7.54 3.91 6.84
CA MET A 664 -6.61 5.02 6.73
C MET A 664 -6.00 5.10 5.32
N ASP A 665 -5.30 6.19 5.05
CA ASP A 665 -4.68 6.52 3.76
C ASP A 665 -4.10 5.27 3.06
N PRO A 666 -4.55 4.94 1.83
CA PRO A 666 -4.01 3.82 1.05
C PRO A 666 -2.49 3.88 0.85
N ASN A 667 -1.90 5.07 1.03
CA ASN A 667 -0.45 5.28 0.93
C ASN A 667 0.33 4.84 2.18
N ILE A 668 -0.36 4.53 3.29
CA ILE A 668 0.24 4.06 4.53
C ILE A 668 0.05 2.55 4.63
N ARG A 669 0.98 1.80 4.05
CA ARG A 669 0.96 0.34 4.08
C ARG A 669 2.27 -0.18 4.64
N PHE A 670 2.15 -1.07 5.63
CA PHE A 670 3.29 -1.77 6.22
C PHE A 670 3.17 -3.26 5.99
N ASP A 671 4.30 -3.89 5.66
CA ASP A 671 4.43 -5.31 5.37
C ASP A 671 4.81 -6.16 6.58
N ASN A 672 4.72 -5.61 7.78
CA ASN A 672 5.08 -6.27 9.01
C ASN A 672 4.39 -7.63 9.17
N VAL A 673 3.06 -7.62 9.05
CA VAL A 673 2.25 -8.85 9.12
C VAL A 673 2.59 -9.80 7.98
N THR A 674 2.73 -9.28 6.75
CA THR A 674 3.11 -10.06 5.56
C THR A 674 4.46 -10.73 5.76
N PHE A 675 5.46 -10.00 6.28
CA PHE A 675 6.79 -10.54 6.56
C PHE A 675 6.74 -11.67 7.58
N ALA A 676 6.03 -11.48 8.71
CA ALA A 676 5.90 -12.50 9.75
C ALA A 676 5.24 -13.78 9.22
N LEU A 677 4.16 -13.66 8.44
CA LEU A 677 3.49 -14.79 7.82
C LEU A 677 4.38 -15.50 6.78
N ASN A 678 5.13 -14.75 5.96
CA ASN A 678 6.06 -15.33 5.00
C ASN A 678 7.19 -16.12 5.69
N CYS A 679 7.68 -15.65 6.85
CA CYS A 679 8.66 -16.39 7.63
C CYS A 679 8.12 -17.75 8.07
N ILE A 680 6.89 -17.78 8.57
CA ILE A 680 6.24 -19.01 9.04
C ILE A 680 5.95 -19.94 7.86
N ASP A 681 5.39 -19.43 6.75
CA ASP A 681 5.12 -20.22 5.55
C ASP A 681 6.39 -20.91 5.02
N THR A 682 7.50 -20.16 4.93
CA THR A 682 8.80 -20.72 4.48
C THR A 682 9.33 -21.78 5.45
N LEU A 683 9.21 -21.56 6.77
CA LEU A 683 9.66 -22.52 7.78
C LEU A 683 8.83 -23.81 7.77
N VAL A 684 7.53 -23.70 7.55
CA VAL A 684 6.59 -24.83 7.41
C VAL A 684 6.76 -25.55 6.06
N GLY A 685 7.49 -24.94 5.11
CA GLY A 685 7.72 -25.49 3.78
C GLY A 685 6.55 -25.28 2.81
N ASP A 686 5.76 -24.24 3.04
CA ASP A 686 4.58 -23.90 2.24
C ASP A 686 4.65 -22.49 1.69
N GLU A 687 5.37 -22.35 0.60
CA GLU A 687 5.58 -21.03 -0.04
C GLU A 687 4.47 -20.63 -1.02
N SER A 688 3.44 -21.46 -1.21
CA SER A 688 2.40 -21.27 -2.23
C SER A 688 1.59 -19.98 -2.08
N LEU A 689 1.40 -19.50 -0.86
CA LEU A 689 0.66 -18.26 -0.57
C LEU A 689 1.56 -17.00 -0.51
N ILE A 690 2.88 -17.17 -0.48
CA ILE A 690 3.82 -16.04 -0.34
C ILE A 690 3.70 -15.08 -1.53
N ASN A 691 3.71 -15.60 -2.75
CA ASN A 691 3.60 -14.78 -3.96
C ASN A 691 2.24 -14.10 -4.07
N LEU A 692 1.16 -14.80 -3.69
CA LEU A 692 -0.19 -14.23 -3.70
C LEU A 692 -0.35 -13.07 -2.70
N ARG A 693 0.24 -13.21 -1.51
CA ARG A 693 0.23 -12.16 -0.48
C ARG A 693 0.97 -10.89 -0.92
N LYS A 694 2.00 -11.05 -1.76
CA LYS A 694 2.78 -9.96 -2.32
C LYS A 694 2.14 -9.30 -3.55
N ARG A 695 1.21 -9.99 -4.23
CA ARG A 695 0.51 -9.46 -5.41
C ARG A 695 -0.44 -8.34 -5.01
N ARG A 696 0.05 -7.13 -5.17
CA ARG A 696 -0.69 -5.91 -4.90
C ARG A 696 -0.10 -4.76 -5.72
N PRO A 697 -0.87 -3.68 -5.95
CA PRO A 697 -0.34 -2.51 -6.63
C PRO A 697 0.90 -1.98 -5.92
N ILE A 698 2.01 -1.89 -6.62
CA ILE A 698 3.21 -1.23 -6.13
C ILE A 698 3.02 0.27 -6.30
N LEU A 699 3.12 1.02 -5.21
CA LEU A 699 3.11 2.48 -5.25
C LEU A 699 4.44 2.97 -5.85
N ARG A 700 4.45 3.16 -7.17
CA ARG A 700 5.63 3.63 -7.91
C ARG A 700 5.76 5.14 -7.74
N LYS A 701 6.66 5.54 -6.85
CA LYS A 701 6.87 6.94 -6.50
C LYS A 701 7.81 7.65 -7.49
N LEU A 702 7.74 8.97 -7.52
CA LEU A 702 8.70 9.84 -8.21
C LEU A 702 10.00 9.91 -7.38
N THR A 703 10.83 8.87 -7.49
CA THR A 703 12.03 8.66 -6.65
C THR A 703 12.99 9.83 -6.69
N ARG A 704 13.15 10.47 -7.85
CA ARG A 704 14.05 11.61 -8.01
C ARG A 704 13.55 12.85 -7.25
N VAL A 705 12.25 13.08 -7.26
CA VAL A 705 11.61 14.17 -6.50
C VAL A 705 11.75 13.89 -4.99
N GLU A 706 11.53 12.63 -4.58
CA GLU A 706 11.69 12.20 -3.19
C GLU A 706 13.14 12.35 -2.70
N ASP A 707 14.12 11.99 -3.52
CA ASP A 707 15.55 12.13 -3.19
C ASP A 707 15.97 13.59 -3.04
N GLU A 708 15.48 14.48 -3.89
CA GLU A 708 15.74 15.93 -3.76
C GLU A 708 15.08 16.50 -2.49
N GLN A 709 13.80 16.20 -2.25
CA GLN A 709 13.10 16.62 -1.02
C GLN A 709 13.83 16.12 0.23
N ARG A 710 14.34 14.90 0.18
CA ARG A 710 15.09 14.28 1.27
C ARG A 710 16.39 15.01 1.61
N LYS A 711 17.10 15.53 0.61
CA LYS A 711 18.33 16.33 0.86
C LYS A 711 18.03 17.55 1.72
N PHE A 712 16.94 18.28 1.41
CA PHE A 712 16.52 19.43 2.17
C PHE A 712 16.00 19.08 3.56
N GLU A 713 15.30 17.95 3.69
CA GLU A 713 14.83 17.46 4.98
C GLU A 713 16.01 17.09 5.90
N VAL A 714 17.03 16.41 5.36
CA VAL A 714 18.25 16.07 6.10
C VAL A 714 19.00 17.33 6.53
N ALA A 715 19.13 18.32 5.65
CA ALA A 715 19.78 19.58 5.96
C ALA A 715 19.02 20.35 7.06
N TRP A 716 17.69 20.42 6.96
CA TRP A 716 16.85 21.05 7.99
C TRP A 716 16.97 20.35 9.35
N GLN A 717 16.99 19.01 9.36
CA GLN A 717 17.16 18.25 10.60
C GLN A 717 18.54 18.44 11.22
N ALA A 718 19.61 18.52 10.42
CA ALA A 718 20.95 18.84 10.90
C ALA A 718 21.01 20.23 11.55
N GLU A 719 20.41 21.24 10.91
CA GLU A 719 20.35 22.61 11.48
C GLU A 719 19.51 22.63 12.76
N LYS A 720 18.40 21.92 12.79
CA LYS A 720 17.58 21.76 13.99
C LYS A 720 18.36 21.13 15.14
N GLN A 721 19.13 20.06 14.87
CA GLN A 721 19.96 19.40 15.87
C GLN A 721 21.05 20.34 16.40
N THR A 722 21.70 21.11 15.52
CA THR A 722 22.71 22.10 15.93
C THR A 722 22.11 23.21 16.78
N ALA A 723 20.92 23.69 16.42
CA ALA A 723 20.20 24.70 17.21
C ALA A 723 19.77 24.16 18.60
N GLU A 724 19.29 22.90 18.66
CA GLU A 724 18.92 22.24 19.91
C GLU A 724 20.14 21.99 20.81
N ALA A 725 21.24 21.48 20.25
CA ALA A 725 22.48 21.25 20.99
C ALA A 725 23.08 22.56 21.53
N ALA A 726 23.09 23.61 20.73
CA ALA A 726 23.55 24.94 21.14
C ALA A 726 22.69 25.53 22.26
N ALA A 727 21.37 25.37 22.16
CA ALA A 727 20.44 25.83 23.22
C ALA A 727 20.65 25.04 24.51
N GLN A 728 20.86 23.72 24.43
CA GLN A 728 21.06 22.85 25.59
C GLN A 728 22.42 23.12 26.26
N SER A 729 23.48 23.34 25.47
CA SER A 729 24.78 23.75 25.97
C SER A 729 24.73 25.12 26.70
N SER A 730 24.05 26.11 26.11
CA SER A 730 23.87 27.42 26.70
C SER A 730 23.07 27.40 28.01
N LEU A 731 22.00 26.56 28.04
CA LEU A 731 21.21 26.34 29.27
C LEU A 731 22.01 25.64 30.35
N GLY A 732 22.83 24.61 29.99
CA GLY A 732 23.73 23.92 30.92
C GLY A 732 24.77 24.87 31.53
N ALA A 733 25.35 25.75 30.70
CA ALA A 733 26.32 26.76 31.17
C ALA A 733 25.66 27.82 32.08
N ALA A 734 24.41 28.20 31.79
CA ALA A 734 23.65 29.10 32.66
C ALA A 734 23.28 28.49 34.02
N GLN A 735 22.89 27.19 34.00
CA GLN A 735 22.63 26.42 35.22
C GLN A 735 23.89 26.25 36.08
N GLN A 736 25.02 25.95 35.47
CA GLN A 736 26.29 25.77 36.15
C GLN A 736 26.76 27.07 36.84
N ARG A 737 26.56 28.25 36.18
CA ARG A 737 26.85 29.54 36.81
C ARG A 737 25.97 29.79 38.04
N LEU A 738 24.66 29.44 38.00
CA LEU A 738 23.78 29.53 39.16
C LEU A 738 24.27 28.65 40.32
N ASP A 739 24.61 27.40 40.01
CA ASP A 739 25.11 26.44 41.03
C ASP A 739 26.44 26.88 41.64
N ASP A 740 27.34 27.43 40.83
CA ASP A 740 28.67 27.94 41.32
C ASP A 740 28.51 29.16 42.20
N ALA A 741 27.58 30.06 41.85
CA ALA A 741 27.26 31.22 42.68
C ALA A 741 26.72 30.85 44.09
N VAL A 742 25.86 29.82 44.13
CA VAL A 742 25.37 29.25 45.39
C VAL A 742 26.49 28.64 46.22
N LYS A 743 27.31 27.77 45.60
CA LYS A 743 28.45 27.13 46.26
C LYS A 743 29.47 28.09 46.80
N GLN A 744 29.76 29.21 46.13
CA GLN A 744 30.63 30.27 46.62
C GLN A 744 30.19 30.85 47.97
N ILE A 745 28.86 31.05 48.12
CA ILE A 745 28.33 31.59 49.38
C ILE A 745 28.31 30.54 50.49
N GLU A 746 28.02 29.28 50.16
CA GLU A 746 28.10 28.16 51.10
C GLU A 746 29.52 27.97 51.66
N GLY A 747 30.53 28.17 50.81
CA GLY A 747 31.95 28.07 51.20
C GLY A 747 32.56 29.24 51.96
N ASP A 748 31.86 30.37 52.04
CA ASP A 748 32.39 31.59 52.73
C ASP A 748 32.38 31.45 54.25
N ALA A 749 33.58 31.22 54.79
CA ALA A 749 33.78 31.00 56.25
C ALA A 749 33.57 32.26 57.10
N THR A 750 33.42 33.47 56.48
CA THR A 750 33.32 34.74 57.22
C THR A 750 31.87 35.11 57.59
N LEU A 751 30.86 34.39 57.12
CA LEU A 751 29.46 34.68 57.33
C LEU A 751 28.83 33.79 58.40
N ASP A 752 28.06 34.40 59.31
CA ASP A 752 27.23 33.69 60.30
C ASP A 752 26.14 32.80 59.58
N PRO A 753 25.77 31.64 60.13
CA PRO A 753 24.84 30.71 59.51
C PRO A 753 23.49 31.32 59.08
N ARG A 754 22.95 32.25 59.86
CA ARG A 754 21.71 32.97 59.52
C ARG A 754 21.93 33.97 58.39
N ALA A 755 23.04 34.68 58.38
CA ALA A 755 23.41 35.59 57.28
C ALA A 755 23.70 34.86 55.98
N LYS A 756 24.31 33.65 56.05
CA LYS A 756 24.47 32.75 54.88
C LYS A 756 23.13 32.40 54.25
N GLN A 757 22.19 31.99 55.08
CA GLN A 757 20.86 31.55 54.59
C GLN A 757 20.08 32.67 53.92
N VAL A 758 20.09 33.88 54.50
CA VAL A 758 19.49 35.06 53.87
C VAL A 758 20.16 35.42 52.55
N LYS A 759 21.48 35.39 52.49
CA LYS A 759 22.27 35.75 51.32
C LYS A 759 22.16 34.69 50.22
N ILE A 760 22.02 33.41 50.54
CA ILE A 760 21.72 32.33 49.59
C ILE A 760 20.35 32.57 48.97
N VAL A 761 19.32 32.86 49.76
CA VAL A 761 17.96 33.11 49.22
C VAL A 761 17.95 34.36 48.32
N GLU A 762 18.60 35.43 48.69
CA GLU A 762 18.72 36.66 47.92
C GLU A 762 19.45 36.42 46.58
N VAL A 763 20.60 35.70 46.62
CA VAL A 763 21.36 35.37 45.40
C VAL A 763 20.61 34.37 44.55
N GLN A 764 19.98 33.34 45.16
CA GLN A 764 19.11 32.45 44.39
C GLN A 764 17.96 33.17 43.69
N GLN A 765 17.32 34.13 44.34
CA GLN A 765 16.26 34.91 43.69
C GLN A 765 16.77 35.79 42.55
N ASN A 766 17.92 36.45 42.74
CA ASN A 766 18.49 37.32 41.71
C ASN A 766 19.08 36.54 40.53
N GLU A 767 19.83 35.46 40.79
CA GLU A 767 20.37 34.60 39.73
C GLU A 767 19.28 33.76 39.04
N LYS A 768 18.25 33.37 39.77
CA LYS A 768 17.08 32.74 39.15
C LYS A 768 16.37 33.68 38.17
N ARG A 769 16.19 34.94 38.49
CA ARG A 769 15.63 35.92 37.54
C ARG A 769 16.50 36.10 36.31
N LYS A 770 17.84 36.14 36.46
CA LYS A 770 18.77 36.21 35.35
C LYS A 770 18.70 34.94 34.50
N PHE A 771 18.66 33.78 35.15
CA PHE A 771 18.51 32.48 34.47
C PHE A 771 17.21 32.40 33.68
N ASP A 772 16.09 32.82 34.25
CA ASP A 772 14.79 32.80 33.56
C ASP A 772 14.76 33.75 32.35
N LEU A 773 15.41 34.91 32.46
CA LEU A 773 15.59 35.88 31.35
C LEU A 773 16.49 35.26 30.23
N GLU A 774 17.61 34.69 30.63
CA GLU A 774 18.57 34.07 29.71
C GLU A 774 17.96 32.85 29.02
N LYS A 775 17.20 32.04 29.76
CA LYS A 775 16.41 30.94 29.22
C LYS A 775 15.41 31.39 28.17
N ALA A 776 14.66 32.43 28.46
CA ALA A 776 13.71 33.00 27.50
C ALA A 776 14.41 33.51 26.22
N GLN A 777 15.57 34.13 26.33
CA GLN A 777 16.37 34.59 25.20
C GLN A 777 16.98 33.44 24.38
N ILE A 778 17.38 32.34 25.03
CA ILE A 778 17.89 31.13 24.38
C ILE A 778 16.74 30.42 23.61
N GLU A 779 15.57 30.30 24.24
CA GLU A 779 14.38 29.73 23.60
C GLU A 779 13.90 30.58 22.40
N ASP A 780 13.92 31.91 22.50
CA ASP A 780 13.54 32.80 21.38
C ASP A 780 14.54 32.69 20.22
N ARG A 781 15.85 32.67 20.49
CA ARG A 781 16.88 32.44 19.46
C ARG A 781 16.73 31.08 18.80
N LYS A 782 16.48 30.01 19.56
CA LYS A 782 16.20 28.67 19.03
C LYS A 782 14.99 28.73 18.12
N LYS A 783 13.89 29.36 18.56
CA LYS A 783 12.65 29.47 17.80
C LYS A 783 12.88 30.16 16.45
N ARG A 784 13.57 31.34 16.46
CA ARG A 784 13.87 32.04 15.20
C ARG A 784 14.70 31.24 14.23
N ARG A 785 15.75 30.54 14.70
CA ARG A 785 16.57 29.67 13.84
C ARG A 785 15.75 28.53 13.24
N LEU A 786 14.83 27.95 14.01
CA LEU A 786 13.95 26.89 13.52
C LEU A 786 12.95 27.41 12.50
N GLU A 787 12.40 28.62 12.70
CA GLU A 787 11.49 29.27 11.76
C GLU A 787 12.20 29.63 10.44
N GLU A 788 13.44 30.14 10.48
CA GLU A 788 14.26 30.41 9.29
C GLU A 788 14.57 29.13 8.53
N ALA A 789 15.05 28.10 9.20
CA ALA A 789 15.36 26.82 8.58
C ALA A 789 14.11 26.13 8.02
N GLN A 790 12.94 26.30 8.66
CA GLN A 790 11.68 25.81 8.15
C GLN A 790 11.22 26.57 6.90
N HIS A 791 11.39 27.87 6.90
CA HIS A 791 11.08 28.71 5.73
C HIS A 791 11.95 28.34 4.53
N ASP A 792 13.26 28.13 4.74
CA ASP A 792 14.18 27.70 3.70
C ASP A 792 13.83 26.32 3.14
N ARG A 793 13.43 25.37 4.01
CA ARG A 793 12.93 24.05 3.60
C ARG A 793 11.68 24.18 2.73
N ASP A 794 10.71 24.97 3.16
CA ASP A 794 9.43 25.12 2.48
C ASP A 794 9.60 25.86 1.14
N ALA A 795 10.49 26.88 1.10
CA ALA A 795 10.89 27.54 -0.15
C ALA A 795 11.60 26.58 -1.11
N ALA A 796 12.53 25.76 -0.61
CA ALA A 796 13.22 24.75 -1.42
C ALA A 796 12.25 23.69 -1.95
N ARG A 797 11.29 23.25 -1.14
CA ARG A 797 10.24 22.33 -1.55
C ARG A 797 9.37 22.90 -2.68
N ASN A 798 8.99 24.17 -2.59
CA ASN A 798 8.23 24.85 -3.64
C ASN A 798 9.09 25.01 -4.92
N ASN A 799 10.37 25.36 -4.78
CA ASN A 799 11.29 25.46 -5.91
C ASN A 799 11.54 24.12 -6.64
N ILE A 800 11.48 22.99 -5.94
CA ILE A 800 11.54 21.66 -6.59
C ILE A 800 10.33 21.48 -7.53
N HIS A 801 9.13 21.84 -7.09
CA HIS A 801 7.94 21.78 -7.94
C HIS A 801 8.06 22.69 -9.17
N ASP A 802 8.67 23.86 -9.02
CA ASP A 802 8.88 24.83 -10.11
C ASP A 802 10.02 24.44 -11.07
N SER A 803 10.95 23.57 -10.66
CA SER A 803 12.12 23.15 -11.45
C SER A 803 11.86 21.94 -12.34
N TYR A 804 10.80 21.17 -12.09
CA TYR A 804 10.38 20.01 -12.88
C TYR A 804 9.09 20.27 -13.65
#